data_fbf3b1eb50bf12b44e64cb81a42a533e
#
_entry.id   fbf3b1eb50bf12b44e64cb81a42a533e
#
_cell.length_a   1.000
_cell.length_b   1.000
_cell.length_c   1.000
_cell.angle_alpha   90.00
_cell.angle_beta   90.00
_cell.angle_gamma   90.00
#
_symmetry.space_group_name_H-M   'P 1'
#
loop_
_entity.id
_entity.type
_entity.pdbx_description
1 polymer ?
#
loop_
_entity_poly.entity_id
_entity_poly.type
_entity_poly.pdbx_seq_one_letter_code
_entity_poly.pdbx_strand_id
1 'polypeptide(L)'
;MTESVVDSNSPASLPLAECAQQVRRLEAAVQALAKQAEVLGIPGVEGREWYEQLQRKLLPQLSGEPFVVAAVVGGTNIGKSVIFNHLAGVRASATSPLASGTKHPTCLVPAGFTTQHPLAEIFPGFELIPWSQAGAALDETDRHLLFWKPAPELPANLLILDTPDIDSDAPVNWLRADRVRACADVLVAVLTQQKYNDAAVKQFFRKAAAEDKAVIVVFNQVLLPEDEQYWPKWLETFSRETGVQPDLVYIAPNDRRAAEENRLPFYERTWPLAAAETPLPAAGSAPRNLREDLANLKFRDIKLRTLRGSLRQVVSETDGAPAWLAEVRRRSAGFQDASTLLSMQQLARIDNWPSPPANLFVTEIREWWRLQREGWTKTIHDGYSRLGETVLAPLSWARQKLSGPTPNPAEAYVAQERQLMLQTIEELYAELTRLSQLGNELLRPRLEKLLSGRSRSDVLEQLSREQGSLNVTCELHEVVSQQMTRFREESPGSFGLLKKLDTAAALARPVTSVALFAVAAGPAGHALAPFVSEAVAQSLLVHIVGDVAGGAGAMVVGETAITGTASGLRVLEARFRQLQTAFTSRRVAWFADFLRRHVLGDLHAELEAALQVPQSPAARDVEQVCRQLEALIAAGGSS
;
A
#
# COMPACT_ATOMS: atom_id res chain seq x y z
N MET A 1 26.69 53.08 -22.80
CA MET A 1 27.13 51.72 -22.45
C MET A 1 27.44 51.73 -20.98
N THR A 2 26.45 51.36 -20.20
CA THR A 2 26.57 51.14 -18.75
C THR A 2 26.18 49.70 -18.51
N GLU A 3 27.19 48.84 -18.35
CA GLU A 3 27.02 47.47 -17.93
C GLU A 3 26.42 47.42 -16.52
N SER A 4 25.24 46.87 -16.40
CA SER A 4 24.64 46.50 -15.12
C SER A 4 25.43 45.31 -14.59
N VAL A 5 26.23 45.52 -13.58
CA VAL A 5 26.85 44.49 -12.74
C VAL A 5 25.70 43.73 -12.06
N VAL A 6 25.48 42.50 -12.51
CA VAL A 6 24.63 41.56 -11.82
C VAL A 6 25.34 41.18 -10.52
N ASP A 7 24.76 41.61 -9.41
CA ASP A 7 25.23 41.32 -8.06
C ASP A 7 24.98 39.80 -7.78
N SER A 8 26.04 38.99 -7.95
CA SER A 8 26.05 37.54 -7.86
C SER A 8 26.19 37.02 -6.42
N ASN A 9 25.85 37.84 -5.42
CA ASN A 9 25.99 37.46 -4.00
C ASN A 9 24.66 37.59 -3.22
N SER A 10 23.55 37.17 -3.80
CA SER A 10 22.32 36.93 -3.02
C SER A 10 22.40 35.53 -2.42
N PRO A 11 22.15 35.36 -1.11
CA PRO A 11 22.11 34.03 -0.50
C PRO A 11 21.08 33.18 -1.24
N ALA A 12 21.43 31.92 -1.47
CA ALA A 12 20.60 30.95 -2.23
C ALA A 12 19.19 30.90 -1.66
N SER A 13 18.27 31.65 -2.27
CA SER A 13 16.87 31.70 -1.88
C SER A 13 16.22 30.39 -2.29
N LEU A 14 15.39 29.81 -1.38
CA LEU A 14 14.58 28.62 -1.68
C LEU A 14 13.83 28.82 -3.03
N PRO A 15 13.99 27.96 -4.02
CA PRO A 15 13.33 28.11 -5.32
C PRO A 15 11.84 27.80 -5.18
N LEU A 16 11.03 28.82 -4.87
CA LEU A 16 9.60 28.67 -4.55
C LEU A 16 8.80 27.93 -5.63
N ALA A 17 9.10 28.19 -6.91
CA ALA A 17 8.42 27.55 -8.03
C ALA A 17 8.69 26.02 -8.06
N GLU A 18 9.93 25.61 -7.83
CA GLU A 18 10.32 24.22 -7.77
C GLU A 18 9.71 23.53 -6.53
N CYS A 19 9.76 24.18 -5.37
CA CYS A 19 9.10 23.71 -4.17
C CYS A 19 7.59 23.52 -4.40
N ALA A 20 6.93 24.46 -5.06
CA ALA A 20 5.52 24.39 -5.38
C ALA A 20 5.18 23.17 -6.28
N GLN A 21 6.04 22.89 -7.25
CA GLN A 21 5.87 21.72 -8.12
C GLN A 21 6.04 20.42 -7.32
N GLN A 22 7.09 20.32 -6.50
CA GLN A 22 7.35 19.12 -5.70
C GLN A 22 6.27 18.88 -4.64
N VAL A 23 5.77 19.94 -3.99
CA VAL A 23 4.70 19.83 -3.01
C VAL A 23 3.40 19.31 -3.63
N ARG A 24 3.01 19.80 -4.82
CA ARG A 24 1.85 19.26 -5.55
C ARG A 24 2.05 17.81 -5.97
N ARG A 25 3.25 17.47 -6.41
CA ARG A 25 3.59 16.08 -6.75
C ARG A 25 3.53 15.17 -5.54
N LEU A 26 4.02 15.63 -4.38
CA LEU A 26 3.92 14.90 -3.13
C LEU A 26 2.47 14.63 -2.73
N GLU A 27 1.62 15.64 -2.80
CA GLU A 27 0.20 15.50 -2.48
C GLU A 27 -0.46 14.43 -3.35
N ALA A 28 -0.29 14.51 -4.67
CA ALA A 28 -0.86 13.55 -5.60
C ALA A 28 -0.36 12.12 -5.32
N ALA A 29 0.94 11.97 -5.04
CA ALA A 29 1.55 10.68 -4.72
C ALA A 29 1.04 10.12 -3.38
N VAL A 30 0.90 10.96 -2.36
CA VAL A 30 0.36 10.58 -1.05
C VAL A 30 -1.09 10.14 -1.17
N GLN A 31 -1.95 10.87 -1.88
CA GLN A 31 -3.35 10.48 -2.09
C GLN A 31 -3.47 9.15 -2.87
N ALA A 32 -2.65 8.96 -3.89
CA ALA A 32 -2.62 7.72 -4.65
C ALA A 32 -2.17 6.54 -3.78
N LEU A 33 -1.12 6.74 -2.97
CA LEU A 33 -0.62 5.71 -2.06
C LEU A 33 -1.61 5.42 -0.93
N ALA A 34 -2.31 6.43 -0.38
CA ALA A 34 -3.29 6.26 0.68
C ALA A 34 -4.42 5.31 0.26
N LYS A 35 -4.95 5.46 -0.97
CA LYS A 35 -5.94 4.53 -1.53
C LYS A 35 -5.41 3.10 -1.64
N GLN A 36 -4.15 2.94 -2.04
CA GLN A 36 -3.53 1.61 -2.13
C GLN A 36 -3.26 1.01 -0.74
N ALA A 37 -2.94 1.86 0.25
CA ALA A 37 -2.64 1.43 1.61
C ALA A 37 -3.87 1.00 2.41
N GLU A 38 -5.09 1.25 1.94
CA GLU A 38 -6.34 0.77 2.57
C GLU A 38 -6.32 -0.76 2.76
N VAL A 39 -5.78 -1.50 1.79
CA VAL A 39 -5.64 -2.96 1.88
C VAL A 39 -4.74 -3.40 3.05
N LEU A 40 -3.83 -2.53 3.51
CA LEU A 40 -2.96 -2.78 4.66
C LEU A 40 -3.65 -2.49 6.00
N GLY A 41 -4.87 -1.96 6.00
CA GLY A 41 -5.58 -1.53 7.20
C GLY A 41 -4.90 -0.34 7.88
N ILE A 42 -4.18 0.49 7.13
CA ILE A 42 -3.57 1.72 7.64
C ILE A 42 -4.62 2.83 7.57
N PRO A 43 -4.85 3.57 8.68
CA PRO A 43 -5.70 4.74 8.65
C PRO A 43 -5.24 5.74 7.58
N GLY A 44 -6.18 6.44 6.96
CA GLY A 44 -5.88 7.48 5.99
C GLY A 44 -4.91 8.54 6.52
N VAL A 45 -4.44 9.40 5.65
CA VAL A 45 -3.51 10.48 6.00
C VAL A 45 -4.21 11.69 6.60
N GLU A 46 -5.53 11.74 6.50
CA GLU A 46 -6.37 12.81 7.04
C GLU A 46 -6.24 12.87 8.56
N GLY A 47 -6.03 14.09 9.09
CA GLY A 47 -5.81 14.33 10.52
C GLY A 47 -4.38 14.10 11.01
N ARG A 48 -3.46 13.66 10.14
CA ARG A 48 -2.03 13.65 10.45
C ARG A 48 -1.47 15.07 10.31
N GLU A 49 -0.72 15.52 11.31
CA GLU A 49 -0.27 16.91 11.40
C GLU A 49 0.55 17.35 10.16
N TRP A 50 1.47 16.52 9.68
CA TRP A 50 2.25 16.79 8.49
C TRP A 50 1.39 16.94 7.21
N TYR A 51 0.30 16.15 7.10
CA TYR A 51 -0.61 16.23 5.95
C TYR A 51 -1.51 17.47 6.02
N GLU A 52 -1.92 17.86 7.22
CA GLU A 52 -2.61 19.12 7.45
C GLU A 52 -1.72 20.32 7.09
N GLN A 53 -0.42 20.28 7.41
CA GLN A 53 0.54 21.30 6.99
C GLN A 53 0.70 21.35 5.46
N LEU A 54 0.76 20.19 4.81
CA LEU A 54 0.82 20.08 3.36
C LEU A 54 -0.40 20.76 2.72
N GLN A 55 -1.61 20.40 3.18
CA GLN A 55 -2.88 20.84 2.62
C GLN A 55 -3.22 22.29 2.94
N ARG A 56 -3.05 22.69 4.20
CA ARG A 56 -3.55 23.97 4.70
C ARG A 56 -2.56 25.10 4.58
N LYS A 57 -1.27 24.78 4.46
CA LYS A 57 -0.25 25.81 4.39
C LYS A 57 0.57 25.76 3.10
N LEU A 58 1.23 24.65 2.83
CA LEU A 58 2.18 24.60 1.72
C LEU A 58 1.50 24.77 0.36
N LEU A 59 0.42 24.04 0.10
CA LEU A 59 -0.30 24.11 -1.18
C LEU A 59 -0.86 25.52 -1.46
N PRO A 60 -1.61 26.16 -0.53
CA PRO A 60 -2.15 27.49 -0.77
C PRO A 60 -1.07 28.56 -0.88
N GLN A 61 -0.05 28.49 -0.04
CA GLN A 61 0.96 29.53 0.08
C GLN A 61 2.07 29.47 -0.98
N LEU A 62 2.21 28.35 -1.66
CA LEU A 62 3.10 28.17 -2.80
C LEU A 62 2.43 28.44 -4.15
N SER A 63 1.10 28.70 -4.16
CA SER A 63 0.32 29.02 -5.36
C SER A 63 0.05 30.52 -5.44
N GLY A 64 0.81 31.27 -6.22
CA GLY A 64 0.58 32.70 -6.48
C GLY A 64 1.60 33.65 -5.85
N GLU A 65 1.22 34.93 -5.74
CA GLU A 65 2.03 35.96 -5.09
C GLU A 65 2.17 35.69 -3.58
N PRO A 66 3.38 35.83 -3.01
CA PRO A 66 3.59 35.52 -1.60
C PRO A 66 2.86 36.53 -0.69
N PHE A 67 2.11 36.00 0.25
CA PHE A 67 1.42 36.77 1.29
C PHE A 67 1.79 36.25 2.68
N VAL A 68 1.53 37.02 3.71
CA VAL A 68 1.79 36.69 5.12
C VAL A 68 0.49 36.74 5.91
N VAL A 69 0.30 35.73 6.75
CA VAL A 69 -0.83 35.65 7.70
C VAL A 69 -0.27 35.91 9.10
N ALA A 70 -0.66 37.01 9.71
CA ALA A 70 -0.34 37.37 11.10
C ALA A 70 -1.52 37.06 12.00
N ALA A 71 -1.33 36.29 13.07
CA ALA A 71 -2.37 35.94 14.01
C ALA A 71 -2.06 36.47 15.43
N VAL A 72 -3.01 37.14 16.04
CA VAL A 72 -2.92 37.58 17.43
C VAL A 72 -3.38 36.44 18.33
N VAL A 73 -2.49 35.90 19.13
CA VAL A 73 -2.69 34.66 19.91
C VAL A 73 -2.33 34.85 21.38
N GLY A 74 -2.93 34.03 22.23
CA GLY A 74 -2.62 34.03 23.66
C GLY A 74 -3.80 33.56 24.51
N GLY A 75 -3.63 33.60 25.83
CA GLY A 75 -4.62 33.11 26.81
C GLY A 75 -5.88 33.98 26.96
N THR A 76 -6.74 33.56 27.86
CA THR A 76 -7.99 34.23 28.19
C THR A 76 -7.73 35.55 28.90
N ASN A 77 -8.49 36.61 28.56
CA ASN A 77 -8.50 37.93 29.22
C ASN A 77 -7.18 38.70 29.24
N ILE A 78 -6.26 38.41 28.34
CA ILE A 78 -4.97 39.09 28.23
C ILE A 78 -4.97 40.28 27.27
N GLY A 79 -6.11 40.55 26.62
CA GLY A 79 -6.28 41.73 25.74
C GLY A 79 -5.95 41.47 24.26
N LYS A 80 -6.04 40.26 23.75
CA LYS A 80 -5.81 39.90 22.33
C LYS A 80 -6.62 40.82 21.38
N SER A 81 -7.93 40.93 21.60
CA SER A 81 -8.79 41.73 20.75
C SER A 81 -8.49 43.26 20.84
N VAL A 82 -7.88 43.72 21.95
CA VAL A 82 -7.35 45.08 22.04
C VAL A 82 -6.16 45.24 21.11
N ILE A 83 -5.19 44.33 21.17
CA ILE A 83 -4.02 44.36 20.29
C ILE A 83 -4.42 44.22 18.82
N PHE A 84 -5.38 43.35 18.52
CA PHE A 84 -5.95 43.21 17.18
C PHE A 84 -6.59 44.52 16.67
N ASN A 85 -7.36 45.21 17.50
CA ASN A 85 -7.97 46.47 17.14
C ASN A 85 -6.92 47.57 16.86
N HIS A 86 -5.83 47.58 17.61
CA HIS A 86 -4.67 48.47 17.34
C HIS A 86 -4.03 48.16 15.98
N LEU A 87 -3.80 46.90 15.68
CA LEU A 87 -3.28 46.46 14.37
C LEU A 87 -4.27 46.78 13.24
N ALA A 88 -5.57 46.68 13.50
CA ALA A 88 -6.62 47.04 12.56
C ALA A 88 -6.72 48.55 12.32
N GLY A 89 -6.27 49.37 13.27
CA GLY A 89 -6.46 50.82 13.27
C GLY A 89 -7.91 51.27 13.55
N VAL A 90 -8.80 50.30 13.79
CA VAL A 90 -10.25 50.53 14.06
C VAL A 90 -10.73 49.47 15.05
N ARG A 91 -11.85 49.77 15.74
CA ARG A 91 -12.55 48.78 16.57
C ARG A 91 -13.18 47.70 15.69
N ALA A 92 -12.41 46.74 15.30
CA ALA A 92 -12.84 45.65 14.44
C ALA A 92 -13.39 44.47 15.26
N SER A 93 -12.74 44.03 16.33
CA SER A 93 -13.21 42.97 17.22
C SER A 93 -13.91 43.53 18.46
N ALA A 94 -14.97 42.85 18.91
CA ALA A 94 -15.63 43.20 20.14
C ALA A 94 -14.72 42.88 21.33
N THR A 95 -14.50 43.87 22.20
CA THR A 95 -13.81 43.68 23.47
C THR A 95 -14.85 43.35 24.54
N SER A 96 -14.79 42.16 25.11
CA SER A 96 -15.67 41.73 26.19
C SER A 96 -14.91 41.64 27.51
N PRO A 97 -15.46 42.15 28.61
CA PRO A 97 -14.89 41.94 29.94
C PRO A 97 -15.15 40.50 30.47
N LEU A 98 -15.98 39.72 29.77
CA LEU A 98 -16.29 38.34 30.14
C LEU A 98 -15.17 37.39 29.69
N ALA A 99 -14.91 36.35 30.47
CA ALA A 99 -13.97 35.33 30.13
C ALA A 99 -14.36 34.62 28.82
N SER A 100 -13.37 34.30 27.99
CA SER A 100 -13.56 33.60 26.70
C SER A 100 -14.49 34.37 25.74
N GLY A 101 -14.26 35.65 25.55
CA GLY A 101 -15.12 36.52 24.71
C GLY A 101 -15.13 36.05 23.25
N THR A 102 -13.98 35.95 22.61
CA THR A 102 -13.88 35.56 21.19
C THR A 102 -14.01 34.05 21.04
N LYS A 103 -15.09 33.60 20.40
CA LYS A 103 -15.36 32.17 20.13
C LYS A 103 -14.89 31.73 18.74
N HIS A 104 -14.95 32.65 17.78
CA HIS A 104 -14.57 32.39 16.39
C HIS A 104 -13.47 33.35 15.94
N PRO A 105 -12.48 32.87 15.14
CA PRO A 105 -11.46 33.75 14.59
C PRO A 105 -12.10 34.81 13.67
N THR A 106 -11.51 35.99 13.68
CA THR A 106 -11.87 37.09 12.79
C THR A 106 -10.66 37.51 11.96
N CYS A 107 -10.86 37.75 10.66
CA CYS A 107 -9.80 38.04 9.71
C CYS A 107 -10.02 39.38 9.01
N LEU A 108 -8.99 40.22 9.02
CA LEU A 108 -8.90 41.39 8.18
C LEU A 108 -8.15 41.08 6.92
N VAL A 109 -8.73 41.39 5.77
CA VAL A 109 -8.22 41.02 4.45
C VAL A 109 -7.97 42.27 3.63
N PRO A 110 -6.79 42.43 3.00
CA PRO A 110 -6.54 43.59 2.14
C PRO A 110 -7.56 43.75 1.01
N ALA A 111 -7.77 44.95 0.54
CA ALA A 111 -8.66 45.23 -0.57
C ALA A 111 -8.16 44.50 -1.84
N GLY A 112 -9.04 43.79 -2.56
CA GLY A 112 -8.71 43.06 -3.78
C GLY A 112 -8.01 41.73 -3.57
N PHE A 113 -7.58 41.40 -2.36
CA PHE A 113 -6.84 40.14 -2.08
C PHE A 113 -7.63 38.87 -2.47
N THR A 114 -8.94 38.86 -2.20
CA THR A 114 -9.81 37.68 -2.49
C THR A 114 -10.01 37.41 -3.96
N THR A 115 -9.63 38.31 -4.87
CA THR A 115 -9.68 38.07 -6.31
C THR A 115 -8.52 37.25 -6.81
N GLN A 116 -7.38 37.27 -6.09
CA GLN A 116 -6.17 36.52 -6.42
C GLN A 116 -6.01 35.25 -5.58
N HIS A 117 -6.48 35.31 -4.34
CA HIS A 117 -6.30 34.25 -3.35
C HIS A 117 -7.64 33.87 -2.71
N PRO A 118 -8.23 32.71 -3.05
CA PRO A 118 -9.44 32.22 -2.42
C PRO A 118 -9.22 31.96 -0.92
N LEU A 119 -9.95 32.66 -0.05
CA LEU A 119 -9.81 32.49 1.42
C LEU A 119 -10.08 31.05 1.88
N ALA A 120 -10.92 30.30 1.16
CA ALA A 120 -11.21 28.90 1.48
C ALA A 120 -9.98 27.98 1.34
N GLU A 121 -9.05 28.32 0.46
CA GLU A 121 -7.79 27.59 0.30
C GLU A 121 -6.78 27.96 1.39
N ILE A 122 -6.82 29.22 1.89
CA ILE A 122 -5.93 29.71 2.95
C ILE A 122 -6.37 29.19 4.32
N PHE A 123 -7.69 29.12 4.55
CA PHE A 123 -8.30 28.73 5.82
C PHE A 123 -9.16 27.45 5.68
N PRO A 124 -8.59 26.32 5.24
CA PRO A 124 -9.35 25.09 5.08
C PRO A 124 -9.90 24.60 6.41
N GLY A 125 -11.12 24.07 6.36
CA GLY A 125 -11.83 23.59 7.55
C GLY A 125 -12.52 24.69 8.37
N PHE A 126 -12.53 25.94 7.87
CA PHE A 126 -13.39 26.98 8.36
C PHE A 126 -14.51 27.29 7.35
N GLU A 127 -15.69 27.58 7.86
CA GLU A 127 -16.77 28.18 7.10
C GLU A 127 -16.59 29.71 7.12
N LEU A 128 -16.38 30.29 5.95
CA LEU A 128 -16.08 31.73 5.81
C LEU A 128 -17.34 32.55 5.78
N ILE A 129 -17.48 33.43 6.74
CA ILE A 129 -18.65 34.32 6.89
C ILE A 129 -18.22 35.77 6.71
N PRO A 130 -18.83 36.56 5.80
CA PRO A 130 -18.63 38.00 5.76
C PRO A 130 -19.00 38.61 7.09
N TRP A 131 -18.10 39.41 7.65
CA TRP A 131 -18.29 39.98 8.99
C TRP A 131 -19.12 41.25 8.93
N SER A 132 -20.40 41.15 9.30
CA SER A 132 -21.36 42.27 9.28
C SER A 132 -21.60 42.87 10.66
N GLN A 133 -21.44 42.08 11.73
CA GLN A 133 -21.71 42.50 13.10
C GLN A 133 -20.56 42.13 14.03
N ALA A 134 -20.03 43.05 14.82
CA ALA A 134 -18.91 42.83 15.72
C ALA A 134 -19.16 41.72 16.76
N GLY A 135 -20.41 41.57 17.21
CA GLY A 135 -20.79 40.55 18.19
C GLY A 135 -20.88 39.11 17.65
N ALA A 136 -20.98 38.90 16.33
CA ALA A 136 -21.18 37.57 15.76
C ALA A 136 -20.05 36.57 16.08
N ALA A 137 -18.83 37.05 16.29
CA ALA A 137 -17.68 36.20 16.66
C ALA A 137 -17.72 35.74 18.14
N LEU A 138 -18.65 36.27 18.95
CA LEU A 138 -18.83 35.90 20.35
C LEU A 138 -19.89 34.83 20.55
N ASP A 139 -20.67 34.51 19.51
CA ASP A 139 -21.73 33.49 19.58
C ASP A 139 -21.17 32.11 19.70
N GLU A 140 -21.68 31.30 20.62
CA GLU A 140 -21.22 29.96 20.87
C GLU A 140 -21.89 28.96 19.90
N THR A 141 -21.12 28.37 19.04
CA THR A 141 -21.59 27.33 18.10
C THR A 141 -20.54 26.25 17.95
N ASP A 142 -20.94 25.02 17.59
CA ASP A 142 -20.02 23.92 17.28
C ASP A 142 -19.39 24.01 15.87
N ARG A 143 -19.93 24.94 15.04
CA ARG A 143 -19.40 25.18 13.69
C ARG A 143 -18.08 25.91 13.76
N HIS A 144 -17.17 25.57 12.85
CA HIS A 144 -15.88 26.26 12.72
C HIS A 144 -16.02 27.47 11.79
N LEU A 145 -16.56 28.55 12.31
CA LEU A 145 -16.74 29.79 11.54
C LEU A 145 -15.46 30.62 11.59
N LEU A 146 -15.17 31.33 10.49
CA LEU A 146 -14.17 32.38 10.40
C LEU A 146 -14.84 33.60 9.78
N PHE A 147 -14.92 34.67 10.55
CA PHE A 147 -15.50 35.95 10.11
C PHE A 147 -14.43 36.80 9.44
N TRP A 148 -14.71 37.33 8.26
CA TRP A 148 -13.75 38.12 7.53
C TRP A 148 -14.37 39.42 6.99
N LYS A 149 -13.54 40.47 6.87
CA LYS A 149 -13.92 41.70 6.19
C LYS A 149 -12.75 42.36 5.48
N PRO A 150 -13.01 43.15 4.41
CA PRO A 150 -12.00 43.96 3.77
C PRO A 150 -11.46 45.04 4.72
N ALA A 151 -10.16 45.29 4.67
CA ALA A 151 -9.44 46.31 5.39
C ALA A 151 -8.47 47.02 4.42
N PRO A 152 -8.92 48.08 3.74
CA PRO A 152 -8.14 48.77 2.73
C PRO A 152 -6.82 49.39 3.25
N GLU A 153 -6.78 49.60 4.56
CA GLU A 153 -5.63 50.14 5.26
C GLU A 153 -4.43 49.16 5.39
N LEU A 154 -4.68 47.88 5.15
CA LEU A 154 -3.64 46.87 5.27
C LEU A 154 -2.75 46.80 4.01
N PRO A 155 -1.46 46.45 4.15
CA PRO A 155 -0.62 46.09 3.03
C PRO A 155 -1.26 44.98 2.20
N ALA A 156 -1.12 45.02 0.85
CA ALA A 156 -1.77 44.14 -0.09
C ALA A 156 -1.53 42.66 0.15
N ASN A 157 -0.44 42.32 0.81
CA ASN A 157 0.03 40.94 1.06
C ASN A 157 0.00 40.51 2.54
N LEU A 158 -0.76 41.27 3.41
CA LEU A 158 -0.84 41.00 4.85
C LEU A 158 -2.27 40.76 5.30
N LEU A 159 -2.55 39.57 5.84
CA LEU A 159 -3.78 39.23 6.54
C LEU A 159 -3.52 39.27 8.04
N ILE A 160 -4.50 39.77 8.82
CA ILE A 160 -4.41 39.83 10.29
C ILE A 160 -5.62 39.12 10.89
N LEU A 161 -5.38 38.23 11.86
CA LEU A 161 -6.41 37.46 12.56
C LEU A 161 -6.42 37.75 14.06
N ASP A 162 -7.62 37.90 14.63
CA ASP A 162 -7.89 37.71 16.06
C ASP A 162 -8.30 36.26 16.32
N THR A 163 -7.79 35.63 17.37
CA THR A 163 -8.02 34.20 17.62
C THR A 163 -8.78 33.94 18.91
N PRO A 164 -9.53 32.84 19.01
CA PRO A 164 -10.05 32.36 20.29
C PRO A 164 -8.92 32.09 21.30
N ASP A 165 -9.30 31.98 22.55
CA ASP A 165 -8.39 31.72 23.66
C ASP A 165 -7.76 30.35 23.56
N ILE A 166 -6.41 30.25 23.67
CA ILE A 166 -5.66 29.00 23.59
C ILE A 166 -5.67 28.18 24.91
N ASP A 167 -6.10 28.78 26.00
CA ASP A 167 -6.27 28.19 27.34
C ASP A 167 -7.75 28.08 27.77
N SER A 168 -8.67 28.11 26.79
CA SER A 168 -10.10 27.98 27.02
C SER A 168 -10.45 26.58 27.54
N ASP A 169 -11.45 26.48 28.42
CA ASP A 169 -12.02 25.21 28.89
C ASP A 169 -12.77 24.46 27.78
N ALA A 170 -13.12 25.12 26.67
CA ALA A 170 -13.81 24.53 25.54
C ALA A 170 -12.82 23.94 24.52
N PRO A 171 -12.78 22.61 24.32
CA PRO A 171 -11.85 21.95 23.37
C PRO A 171 -11.98 22.46 21.93
N VAL A 172 -13.17 22.92 21.54
CA VAL A 172 -13.41 23.48 20.20
C VAL A 172 -12.60 24.75 19.93
N ASN A 173 -12.34 25.55 20.96
CA ASN A 173 -11.53 26.77 20.84
C ASN A 173 -10.07 26.46 20.64
N TRP A 174 -9.55 25.40 21.28
CA TRP A 174 -8.18 24.89 21.05
C TRP A 174 -7.98 24.45 19.60
N LEU A 175 -8.96 23.71 19.07
CA LEU A 175 -8.91 23.25 17.70
C LEU A 175 -8.94 24.43 16.70
N ARG A 176 -9.75 25.45 16.98
CA ARG A 176 -9.80 26.67 16.16
C ARG A 176 -8.48 27.45 16.22
N ALA A 177 -7.93 27.63 17.42
CA ALA A 177 -6.63 28.31 17.61
C ALA A 177 -5.49 27.53 16.93
N ASP A 178 -5.49 26.21 17.04
CA ASP A 178 -4.46 25.36 16.42
C ASP A 178 -4.55 25.39 14.89
N ARG A 179 -5.75 25.41 14.31
CA ARG A 179 -5.96 25.62 12.87
C ARG A 179 -5.46 26.98 12.40
N VAL A 180 -5.72 28.05 13.17
CA VAL A 180 -5.18 29.37 12.84
C VAL A 180 -3.65 29.38 12.93
N ARG A 181 -3.06 28.75 13.96
CA ARG A 181 -1.60 28.57 14.06
C ARG A 181 -1.03 27.89 12.81
N ALA A 182 -1.67 26.84 12.35
CA ALA A 182 -1.20 26.12 11.15
C ALA A 182 -1.14 27.03 9.92
N CYS A 183 -2.12 27.93 9.71
CA CYS A 183 -2.18 28.84 8.59
C CYS A 183 -1.27 30.08 8.76
N ALA A 184 -1.02 30.53 9.99
CA ALA A 184 -0.27 31.74 10.26
C ALA A 184 1.25 31.61 9.94
N ASP A 185 1.84 32.70 9.50
CA ASP A 185 3.29 32.88 9.32
C ASP A 185 3.90 33.65 10.49
N VAL A 186 3.16 34.63 11.01
CA VAL A 186 3.59 35.47 12.15
C VAL A 186 2.58 35.28 13.28
N LEU A 187 3.08 35.05 14.48
CA LEU A 187 2.26 34.99 15.70
C LEU A 187 2.58 36.21 16.55
N VAL A 188 1.57 37.05 16.78
CA VAL A 188 1.65 38.13 17.76
C VAL A 188 1.23 37.53 19.10
N ALA A 189 2.21 37.08 19.87
CA ALA A 189 2.06 36.43 21.15
C ALA A 189 1.73 37.48 22.23
N VAL A 190 0.47 37.59 22.59
CA VAL A 190 0.05 38.47 23.71
C VAL A 190 0.26 37.68 25.00
N LEU A 191 1.08 38.22 25.89
CA LEU A 191 1.43 37.60 27.18
C LEU A 191 1.15 38.60 28.30
N THR A 192 0.93 38.10 29.51
CA THR A 192 0.85 38.90 30.72
C THR A 192 1.67 38.25 31.82
N GLN A 193 1.98 38.97 32.88
CA GLN A 193 2.64 38.44 34.07
C GLN A 193 2.01 37.11 34.58
N GLN A 194 0.67 36.98 34.46
CA GLN A 194 -0.04 35.81 34.96
C GLN A 194 -0.09 34.64 33.96
N LYS A 195 0.04 34.89 32.63
CA LYS A 195 -0.24 33.91 31.58
C LYS A 195 0.97 33.51 30.73
N TYR A 196 2.16 34.10 30.90
CA TYR A 196 3.36 33.74 30.13
C TYR A 196 3.82 32.31 30.40
N ASN A 197 3.50 31.76 31.58
CA ASN A 197 3.92 30.42 32.02
C ASN A 197 2.79 29.38 32.04
N ASP A 198 1.63 29.68 31.45
CA ASP A 198 0.51 28.77 31.36
C ASP A 198 0.84 27.52 30.52
N ALA A 199 0.36 26.34 30.93
CA ALA A 199 0.70 25.07 30.30
C ALA A 199 0.16 24.97 28.85
N ALA A 200 -1.09 25.43 28.62
CA ALA A 200 -1.69 25.41 27.29
C ALA A 200 -0.98 26.41 26.35
N VAL A 201 -0.64 27.59 26.88
CA VAL A 201 0.14 28.59 26.16
C VAL A 201 1.50 28.03 25.75
N LYS A 202 2.23 27.39 26.67
CA LYS A 202 3.51 26.76 26.38
C LYS A 202 3.41 25.67 25.31
N GLN A 203 2.40 24.81 25.43
CA GLN A 203 2.20 23.74 24.45
C GLN A 203 1.94 24.29 23.03
N PHE A 204 1.11 25.31 22.91
CA PHE A 204 0.83 25.98 21.67
C PHE A 204 2.10 26.57 21.03
N PHE A 205 2.92 27.28 21.82
CA PHE A 205 4.12 27.92 21.31
C PHE A 205 5.29 26.95 21.05
N ARG A 206 5.34 25.79 21.72
CA ARG A 206 6.28 24.69 21.33
C ARG A 206 6.02 24.22 19.91
N LYS A 207 4.74 24.04 19.55
CA LYS A 207 4.37 23.69 18.17
C LYS A 207 4.75 24.81 17.20
N ALA A 208 4.51 26.06 17.56
CA ALA A 208 4.87 27.20 16.75
C ALA A 208 6.38 27.31 16.51
N ALA A 209 7.19 27.04 17.54
CA ALA A 209 8.67 27.00 17.43
C ALA A 209 9.13 25.86 16.52
N ALA A 210 8.51 24.66 16.65
CA ALA A 210 8.82 23.52 15.77
C ALA A 210 8.51 23.80 14.29
N GLU A 211 7.51 24.66 14.02
CA GLU A 211 7.15 25.11 12.67
C GLU A 211 7.96 26.35 12.21
N ASP A 212 8.92 26.79 12.98
CA ASP A 212 9.79 27.96 12.68
C ASP A 212 8.99 29.25 12.38
N LYS A 213 7.87 29.45 13.15
CA LYS A 213 7.02 30.64 13.03
C LYS A 213 7.77 31.90 13.48
N ALA A 214 7.53 33.03 12.80
CA ALA A 214 7.95 34.32 13.33
C ALA A 214 7.07 34.66 14.53
N VAL A 215 7.68 35.11 15.63
CA VAL A 215 6.96 35.44 16.86
C VAL A 215 7.29 36.86 17.31
N ILE A 216 6.25 37.69 17.41
CA ILE A 216 6.32 39.00 18.03
C ILE A 216 5.71 38.89 19.41
N VAL A 217 6.46 39.15 20.45
CA VAL A 217 5.95 39.10 21.83
C VAL A 217 5.45 40.49 22.26
N VAL A 218 4.23 40.52 22.75
CA VAL A 218 3.63 41.73 23.36
C VAL A 218 3.28 41.40 24.81
N PHE A 219 4.09 41.89 25.78
CA PHE A 219 3.70 41.87 27.19
C PHE A 219 2.68 42.94 27.41
N ASN A 220 1.42 42.57 27.59
CA ASN A 220 0.30 43.47 27.80
C ASN A 220 -0.05 43.59 29.31
N GLN A 221 -0.74 44.64 29.68
CA GLN A 221 -1.17 44.92 31.06
C GLN A 221 0.01 45.01 32.05
N VAL A 222 1.15 45.52 31.61
CA VAL A 222 2.34 45.72 32.45
C VAL A 222 2.18 46.93 33.32
N LEU A 223 2.40 46.79 34.60
CA LEU A 223 2.41 47.94 35.52
C LEU A 223 3.76 48.64 35.41
N LEU A 224 3.72 49.85 34.77
CA LEU A 224 4.93 50.64 34.58
C LEU A 224 4.96 51.78 35.64
N PRO A 225 6.15 52.03 36.28
CA PRO A 225 7.46 51.40 36.02
C PRO A 225 7.75 50.13 36.83
N GLU A 226 6.84 49.66 37.69
CA GLU A 226 7.07 48.65 38.72
C GLU A 226 7.51 47.30 38.11
N ASP A 227 6.86 46.85 37.02
CA ASP A 227 7.14 45.56 36.39
C ASP A 227 8.26 45.62 35.35
N GLU A 228 8.81 46.80 35.05
CA GLU A 228 9.85 46.97 34.00
C GLU A 228 11.07 46.05 34.17
N GLN A 229 11.48 45.82 35.42
CA GLN A 229 12.62 45.00 35.73
C GLN A 229 12.35 43.46 35.59
N TYR A 230 11.09 43.05 35.42
CA TYR A 230 10.70 41.63 35.48
C TYR A 230 10.42 41.03 34.10
N TRP A 231 10.03 41.81 33.08
CA TRP A 231 9.71 41.27 31.78
C TRP A 231 10.84 40.44 31.15
N PRO A 232 12.15 40.75 31.34
CA PRO A 232 13.21 39.89 30.79
C PRO A 232 13.17 38.48 31.35
N LYS A 233 12.87 38.33 32.66
CA LYS A 233 12.76 36.99 33.29
C LYS A 233 11.53 36.23 32.81
N TRP A 234 10.42 36.93 32.55
CA TRP A 234 9.23 36.32 31.98
C TRP A 234 9.53 35.81 30.57
N LEU A 235 10.20 36.62 29.77
CA LEU A 235 10.55 36.24 28.40
C LEU A 235 11.60 35.11 28.36
N GLU A 236 12.62 35.17 29.19
CA GLU A 236 13.62 34.09 29.31
C GLU A 236 12.94 32.77 29.67
N THR A 237 12.04 32.78 30.65
CA THR A 237 11.28 31.59 31.04
C THR A 237 10.43 31.08 29.89
N PHE A 238 9.67 31.97 29.23
CA PHE A 238 8.84 31.62 28.09
C PHE A 238 9.70 31.05 26.94
N SER A 239 10.80 31.68 26.55
CA SER A 239 11.68 31.23 25.48
C SER A 239 12.33 29.87 25.78
N ARG A 240 12.80 29.69 27.02
CA ARG A 240 13.41 28.39 27.47
C ARG A 240 12.38 27.26 27.44
N GLU A 241 11.14 27.53 27.90
CA GLU A 241 10.10 26.50 28.02
C GLU A 241 9.42 26.17 26.69
N THR A 242 9.44 27.11 25.73
CA THR A 242 8.74 26.92 24.44
C THR A 242 9.68 26.71 23.26
N GLY A 243 10.96 27.12 23.38
CA GLY A 243 11.89 27.14 22.26
C GLY A 243 11.74 28.36 21.33
N VAL A 244 10.78 29.24 21.62
CA VAL A 244 10.54 30.44 20.81
C VAL A 244 11.68 31.45 20.98
N GLN A 245 12.21 31.94 19.85
CA GLN A 245 13.09 33.11 19.80
C GLN A 245 12.26 34.25 19.18
N PRO A 246 11.88 35.29 19.96
CA PRO A 246 11.05 36.35 19.44
C PRO A 246 11.82 37.24 18.44
N ASP A 247 11.15 37.59 17.35
CA ASP A 247 11.69 38.52 16.34
C ASP A 247 11.61 39.98 16.81
N LEU A 248 10.56 40.31 17.56
CA LEU A 248 10.32 41.63 18.18
C LEU A 248 9.69 41.43 19.55
N VAL A 249 9.96 42.35 20.46
CA VAL A 249 9.38 42.38 21.82
C VAL A 249 8.85 43.76 22.13
N TYR A 250 7.60 43.80 22.58
CA TYR A 250 6.95 45.02 23.00
C TYR A 250 6.37 44.90 24.43
N ILE A 251 6.34 46.05 25.10
CA ILE A 251 5.61 46.23 26.37
C ILE A 251 4.48 47.19 26.14
N ALA A 252 3.28 46.82 26.60
CA ALA A 252 2.10 47.67 26.62
C ALA A 252 1.64 47.85 28.08
N PRO A 253 1.43 49.10 28.54
CA PRO A 253 1.08 49.39 29.91
C PRO A 253 -0.38 48.96 30.23
N ASN A 254 -0.64 48.75 31.52
CA ASN A 254 -1.99 48.51 32.01
C ASN A 254 -2.80 49.86 32.07
N ASP A 255 -3.14 50.36 30.88
CA ASP A 255 -3.96 51.57 30.71
C ASP A 255 -5.26 51.20 29.99
N ARG A 256 -6.32 50.98 30.80
CA ARG A 256 -7.62 50.61 30.30
C ARG A 256 -8.23 51.70 29.41
N ARG A 257 -8.05 52.97 29.75
CA ARG A 257 -8.61 54.08 28.99
C ARG A 257 -7.93 54.17 27.60
N ALA A 258 -6.60 54.11 27.57
CA ALA A 258 -5.87 54.13 26.31
C ALA A 258 -6.22 52.90 25.44
N ALA A 259 -6.42 51.73 26.06
CA ALA A 259 -6.86 50.53 25.36
C ALA A 259 -8.27 50.68 24.77
N GLU A 260 -9.24 51.19 25.53
CA GLU A 260 -10.61 51.46 25.07
C GLU A 260 -10.68 52.53 23.97
N GLU A 261 -9.77 53.52 24.00
CA GLU A 261 -9.66 54.57 22.98
C GLU A 261 -8.80 54.19 21.77
N ASN A 262 -8.28 52.96 21.73
CA ASN A 262 -7.36 52.45 20.71
C ASN A 262 -6.07 53.28 20.57
N ARG A 263 -5.56 53.80 21.69
CA ARG A 263 -4.35 54.66 21.81
C ARG A 263 -3.29 54.07 22.75
N LEU A 264 -3.33 52.75 23.01
CA LEU A 264 -2.37 52.08 23.89
C LEU A 264 -0.97 52.23 23.31
N PRO A 265 0.02 52.73 24.06
CA PRO A 265 1.38 52.84 23.59
C PRO A 265 2.11 51.48 23.63
N PHE A 266 2.93 51.21 22.62
CA PHE A 266 3.77 50.03 22.56
C PHE A 266 5.24 50.44 22.62
N TYR A 267 5.97 49.92 23.60
CA TYR A 267 7.38 50.22 23.79
C TYR A 267 8.23 49.01 23.35
N GLU A 268 8.99 49.19 22.27
CA GLU A 268 9.91 48.16 21.78
C GLU A 268 11.03 47.88 22.79
N ARG A 269 11.45 46.65 22.92
CA ARG A 269 12.52 46.19 23.80
C ARG A 269 13.53 45.31 23.02
N THR A 270 14.80 45.53 23.29
CA THR A 270 15.88 44.73 22.70
C THR A 270 15.92 43.37 23.39
N TRP A 271 16.01 42.31 22.60
CA TRP A 271 16.17 40.93 23.08
C TRP A 271 17.05 40.13 22.09
N PRO A 272 17.99 39.25 22.53
CA PRO A 272 18.42 39.07 23.94
C PRO A 272 19.14 40.28 24.48
N LEU A 273 19.07 40.45 25.80
CA LEU A 273 19.84 41.53 26.46
C LEU A 273 21.31 41.18 26.44
N ALA A 274 22.17 42.14 26.08
CA ALA A 274 23.61 41.99 26.24
C ALA A 274 23.94 41.87 27.74
N ALA A 275 24.96 41.06 28.08
CA ALA A 275 25.29 40.67 29.46
C ALA A 275 25.56 41.84 30.44
N ALA A 276 25.62 43.09 29.96
CA ALA A 276 25.85 44.29 30.74
C ALA A 276 24.73 45.37 30.61
N GLU A 277 23.66 45.06 29.86
CA GLU A 277 22.58 46.04 29.64
C GLU A 277 21.49 45.92 30.69
N THR A 278 21.23 47.03 31.40
CA THR A 278 20.02 47.19 32.17
C THR A 278 18.88 47.51 31.20
N PRO A 279 17.66 46.91 31.37
CA PRO A 279 16.55 47.28 30.52
C PRO A 279 16.28 48.79 30.54
N LEU A 280 16.23 49.42 29.36
CA LEU A 280 15.92 50.84 29.26
C LEU A 280 14.50 51.08 29.82
N PRO A 281 14.33 52.03 30.75
CA PRO A 281 13.00 52.29 31.30
C PRO A 281 12.06 52.83 30.20
N ALA A 282 10.78 52.46 30.29
CA ALA A 282 9.74 52.91 29.36
C ALA A 282 9.64 54.44 29.32
N ALA A 283 9.93 55.12 30.43
CA ALA A 283 9.87 56.55 30.59
C ALA A 283 10.80 57.38 29.66
N GLY A 284 11.76 56.71 28.95
CA GLY A 284 12.67 57.39 28.00
C GLY A 284 12.49 56.92 26.54
N SER A 285 11.64 55.95 26.25
CA SER A 285 11.48 55.41 24.90
C SER A 285 10.22 56.04 24.23
N ALA A 286 10.33 56.42 22.97
CA ALA A 286 9.15 56.83 22.19
C ALA A 286 8.28 55.58 21.90
N PRO A 287 6.95 55.67 22.02
CA PRO A 287 6.07 54.56 21.65
C PRO A 287 6.17 54.29 20.15
N ARG A 288 6.13 52.99 19.80
CA ARG A 288 6.19 52.49 18.41
C ARG A 288 4.77 52.24 17.90
N ASN A 289 4.62 52.28 16.60
CA ASN A 289 3.39 51.86 15.94
C ASN A 289 3.51 50.36 15.56
N LEU A 290 2.91 49.49 16.35
CA LEU A 290 2.97 48.04 16.14
C LEU A 290 2.48 47.63 14.74
N ARG A 291 1.51 48.36 14.16
CA ARG A 291 1.00 48.12 12.80
C ARG A 291 2.04 48.47 11.75
N GLU A 292 2.73 49.61 11.88
CA GLU A 292 3.80 50.00 10.95
C GLU A 292 5.01 49.04 11.05
N ASP A 293 5.35 48.66 12.27
CA ASP A 293 6.45 47.68 12.48
C ASP A 293 6.11 46.34 11.88
N LEU A 294 4.86 45.85 12.03
CA LEU A 294 4.39 44.61 11.38
C LEU A 294 4.40 44.73 9.85
N ALA A 295 3.98 45.91 9.31
CA ALA A 295 4.02 46.16 7.86
C ALA A 295 5.43 46.28 7.28
N ASN A 296 6.42 46.67 8.11
CA ASN A 296 7.82 46.82 7.74
C ASN A 296 8.63 45.51 7.92
N LEU A 297 8.02 44.41 8.39
CA LEU A 297 8.68 43.13 8.49
C LEU A 297 9.17 42.67 7.10
N LYS A 298 10.29 41.98 7.07
CA LYS A 298 10.82 41.35 5.86
C LYS A 298 9.96 40.13 5.46
N PHE A 299 8.75 40.39 4.92
CA PHE A 299 7.78 39.36 4.60
C PHE A 299 8.36 38.19 3.81
N ARG A 300 9.25 38.48 2.85
CA ARG A 300 9.90 37.43 2.05
C ARG A 300 10.74 36.51 2.91
N ASP A 301 11.53 37.04 3.83
CA ASP A 301 12.42 36.26 4.69
C ASP A 301 11.60 35.43 5.69
N ILE A 302 10.57 36.03 6.29
CA ILE A 302 9.64 35.35 7.19
C ILE A 302 8.92 34.22 6.45
N LYS A 303 8.43 34.49 5.25
CA LYS A 303 7.74 33.50 4.43
C LYS A 303 8.64 32.32 4.10
N LEU A 304 9.87 32.60 3.66
CA LEU A 304 10.85 31.55 3.36
C LEU A 304 11.20 30.72 4.59
N ARG A 305 11.33 31.35 5.77
CA ARG A 305 11.59 30.67 7.04
C ARG A 305 10.43 29.73 7.42
N THR A 306 9.20 30.24 7.43
CA THR A 306 8.02 29.48 7.84
C THR A 306 7.64 28.38 6.83
N LEU A 307 7.83 28.62 5.54
CA LEU A 307 7.67 27.57 4.52
C LEU A 307 8.72 26.47 4.68
N ARG A 308 9.97 26.84 5.00
CA ARG A 308 11.04 25.88 5.29
C ARG A 308 10.71 25.05 6.53
N GLY A 309 10.22 25.66 7.62
CA GLY A 309 9.77 24.96 8.82
C GLY A 309 8.65 23.97 8.52
N SER A 310 7.64 24.38 7.76
CA SER A 310 6.54 23.51 7.35
C SER A 310 7.00 22.38 6.41
N LEU A 311 7.92 22.64 5.49
CA LEU A 311 8.52 21.61 4.63
C LEU A 311 9.31 20.59 5.44
N ARG A 312 10.12 21.03 6.43
CA ARG A 312 10.86 20.12 7.33
C ARG A 312 9.91 19.18 8.07
N GLN A 313 8.77 19.68 8.54
CA GLN A 313 7.77 18.85 9.21
C GLN A 313 7.17 17.80 8.26
N VAL A 314 6.86 18.19 7.01
CA VAL A 314 6.31 17.25 6.02
C VAL A 314 7.30 16.16 5.64
N VAL A 315 8.60 16.48 5.53
CA VAL A 315 9.64 15.49 5.19
C VAL A 315 10.32 14.87 6.41
N SER A 316 9.79 15.07 7.61
CA SER A 316 10.36 14.52 8.85
C SER A 316 10.38 12.99 8.83
N GLU A 317 11.53 12.41 9.16
CA GLU A 317 11.71 10.95 9.26
C GLU A 317 10.95 10.34 10.44
N THR A 318 10.58 11.15 11.45
CA THR A 318 9.89 10.68 12.66
C THR A 318 8.37 10.82 12.55
N ASP A 319 7.87 11.91 11.98
CA ASP A 319 6.47 12.29 12.05
C ASP A 319 5.88 12.68 10.69
N GLY A 320 6.69 12.77 9.62
CA GLY A 320 6.31 13.23 8.29
C GLY A 320 5.87 12.13 7.33
N ALA A 321 5.86 12.46 6.05
CA ALA A 321 5.55 11.53 4.97
C ALA A 321 6.52 10.32 4.90
N PRO A 322 7.84 10.47 5.15
CA PRO A 322 8.77 9.33 5.24
C PRO A 322 8.40 8.36 6.37
N ALA A 323 8.03 8.86 7.55
CA ALA A 323 7.58 8.03 8.67
C ALA A 323 6.33 7.23 8.30
N TRP A 324 5.37 7.87 7.63
CA TRP A 324 4.17 7.19 7.14
C TRP A 324 4.52 6.14 6.07
N LEU A 325 5.43 6.42 5.14
CA LEU A 325 5.90 5.44 4.16
C LEU A 325 6.61 4.25 4.83
N ALA A 326 7.36 4.49 5.91
CA ALA A 326 7.96 3.44 6.73
C ALA A 326 6.89 2.58 7.43
N GLU A 327 5.78 3.18 7.89
CA GLU A 327 4.63 2.45 8.42
C GLU A 327 3.99 1.56 7.35
N VAL A 328 3.79 2.08 6.13
CA VAL A 328 3.29 1.30 4.98
C VAL A 328 4.20 0.10 4.70
N ARG A 329 5.52 0.31 4.65
CA ARG A 329 6.51 -0.78 4.43
C ARG A 329 6.47 -1.83 5.54
N ARG A 330 6.42 -1.40 6.78
CA ARG A 330 6.35 -2.31 7.95
C ARG A 330 5.07 -3.13 7.95
N ARG A 331 3.93 -2.52 7.66
CA ARG A 331 2.65 -3.24 7.57
C ARG A 331 2.66 -4.23 6.42
N SER A 332 3.16 -3.84 5.24
CA SER A 332 3.29 -4.73 4.10
C SER A 332 4.22 -5.92 4.39
N ALA A 333 5.33 -5.71 5.11
CA ALA A 333 6.22 -6.80 5.52
C ALA A 333 5.48 -7.84 6.39
N GLY A 334 4.57 -7.41 7.27
CA GLY A 334 3.72 -8.33 8.03
C GLY A 334 2.81 -9.21 7.16
N PHE A 335 2.43 -8.72 5.96
CA PHE A 335 1.69 -9.53 4.99
C PHE A 335 2.57 -10.54 4.25
N GLN A 336 3.89 -10.33 4.15
CA GLN A 336 4.82 -11.32 3.59
C GLN A 336 4.81 -12.61 4.40
N ASP A 337 4.92 -12.50 5.73
CA ASP A 337 4.86 -13.65 6.63
C ASP A 337 3.49 -14.34 6.54
N ALA A 338 2.43 -13.54 6.48
CA ALA A 338 1.06 -14.01 6.30
C ALA A 338 0.86 -14.77 4.97
N SER A 339 1.38 -14.22 3.86
CA SER A 339 1.33 -14.87 2.54
C SER A 339 2.09 -16.19 2.53
N THR A 340 3.24 -16.26 3.22
CA THR A 340 4.01 -17.49 3.34
C THR A 340 3.22 -18.57 4.09
N LEU A 341 2.56 -18.22 5.18
CA LEU A 341 1.69 -19.14 5.94
C LEU A 341 0.49 -19.64 5.13
N LEU A 342 -0.03 -18.81 4.23
CA LEU A 342 -1.17 -19.12 3.37
C LEU A 342 -0.76 -19.67 1.98
N SER A 343 0.51 -19.96 1.77
CA SER A 343 0.93 -20.57 0.51
C SER A 343 0.27 -21.94 0.32
N MET A 344 -0.18 -22.23 -0.90
CA MET A 344 -0.84 -23.51 -1.23
C MET A 344 0.02 -24.73 -0.88
N GLN A 345 1.36 -24.59 -0.97
CA GLN A 345 2.30 -25.64 -0.61
C GLN A 345 2.29 -25.99 0.88
N GLN A 346 1.95 -25.03 1.75
CA GLN A 346 1.85 -25.26 3.20
C GLN A 346 0.43 -25.61 3.65
N LEU A 347 -0.59 -25.01 3.01
CA LEU A 347 -1.99 -25.21 3.38
C LEU A 347 -2.56 -26.51 2.86
N ALA A 348 -2.24 -26.86 1.62
CA ALA A 348 -2.74 -28.06 0.99
C ALA A 348 -1.55 -28.92 0.56
N ARG A 349 -1.18 -29.92 1.37
CA ARG A 349 -0.21 -30.93 0.99
C ARG A 349 -0.82 -31.84 -0.07
N ILE A 350 -0.79 -31.39 -1.34
CA ILE A 350 -1.26 -32.16 -2.49
C ILE A 350 -0.16 -33.15 -2.97
N ASP A 351 0.78 -33.49 -2.08
CA ASP A 351 1.97 -34.28 -2.42
C ASP A 351 1.66 -35.75 -2.80
N ASN A 352 0.51 -36.25 -2.41
CA ASN A 352 0.11 -37.65 -2.58
C ASN A 352 -1.05 -37.83 -3.58
N TRP A 353 -1.04 -37.07 -4.69
CA TRP A 353 -2.07 -37.25 -5.71
C TRP A 353 -2.07 -38.70 -6.24
N PRO A 354 -3.24 -39.36 -6.35
CA PRO A 354 -3.30 -40.74 -6.80
C PRO A 354 -2.73 -40.86 -8.20
N SER A 355 -1.84 -41.88 -8.40
CA SER A 355 -1.31 -42.15 -9.70
C SER A 355 -2.40 -42.78 -10.58
N PRO A 356 -2.67 -42.23 -11.75
CA PRO A 356 -3.67 -42.83 -12.64
C PRO A 356 -3.21 -44.23 -13.09
N PRO A 357 -4.11 -45.21 -13.15
CA PRO A 357 -3.79 -46.57 -13.54
C PRO A 357 -3.16 -46.63 -14.93
N ALA A 358 -2.10 -47.39 -15.08
CA ALA A 358 -1.36 -47.51 -16.35
C ALA A 358 -2.24 -48.00 -17.53
N ASN A 359 -3.24 -48.84 -17.24
CA ASN A 359 -4.15 -49.37 -18.26
C ASN A 359 -5.02 -48.26 -18.92
N LEU A 360 -5.30 -47.16 -18.24
CA LEU A 360 -5.99 -46.00 -18.84
C LEU A 360 -5.11 -45.37 -19.93
N PHE A 361 -3.86 -45.13 -19.64
CA PHE A 361 -2.93 -44.59 -20.63
C PHE A 361 -2.72 -45.53 -21.81
N VAL A 362 -2.57 -46.81 -21.53
CA VAL A 362 -2.40 -47.83 -22.57
C VAL A 362 -3.59 -47.85 -23.53
N THR A 363 -4.79 -47.70 -23.00
CA THR A 363 -6.02 -47.66 -23.82
C THR A 363 -6.02 -46.40 -24.72
N GLU A 364 -5.71 -45.23 -24.15
CA GLU A 364 -5.71 -43.97 -24.89
C GLU A 364 -4.54 -43.89 -25.91
N ILE A 365 -3.37 -44.40 -25.58
CA ILE A 365 -2.26 -44.48 -26.50
C ILE A 365 -2.62 -45.39 -27.68
N ARG A 366 -3.29 -46.51 -27.41
CA ARG A 366 -3.74 -47.45 -28.46
C ARG A 366 -4.76 -46.75 -29.38
N GLU A 367 -5.71 -46.01 -28.84
CA GLU A 367 -6.70 -45.31 -29.64
C GLU A 367 -6.05 -44.22 -30.49
N TRP A 368 -5.16 -43.40 -29.88
CA TRP A 368 -4.42 -42.38 -30.62
C TRP A 368 -3.60 -43.04 -31.75
N TRP A 369 -2.94 -44.15 -31.48
CA TRP A 369 -2.14 -44.87 -32.46
C TRP A 369 -2.99 -45.44 -33.59
N ARG A 370 -4.16 -45.95 -33.30
CA ARG A 370 -5.13 -46.42 -34.27
C ARG A 370 -5.54 -45.31 -35.26
N LEU A 371 -5.74 -44.11 -34.77
CA LEU A 371 -6.11 -42.94 -35.58
C LEU A 371 -4.96 -42.46 -36.48
N GLN A 372 -3.71 -42.69 -36.09
CA GLN A 372 -2.52 -42.24 -36.84
C GLN A 372 -2.07 -43.27 -37.92
N ARG A 373 -2.69 -44.42 -37.98
CA ARG A 373 -2.35 -45.43 -38.99
C ARG A 373 -2.94 -45.10 -40.34
N GLU A 374 -2.07 -45.12 -41.37
CA GLU A 374 -2.45 -44.97 -42.77
C GLU A 374 -2.17 -46.23 -43.54
N GLY A 375 -3.02 -46.58 -44.55
CA GLY A 375 -2.79 -47.69 -45.46
C GLY A 375 -3.25 -49.06 -44.96
N TRP A 376 -2.67 -50.14 -45.53
CA TRP A 376 -3.09 -51.53 -45.28
C TRP A 376 -2.87 -52.05 -43.84
N THR A 377 -1.93 -51.46 -43.10
CA THR A 377 -1.68 -51.79 -41.69
C THR A 377 -2.89 -51.47 -40.82
N LYS A 378 -3.61 -50.40 -41.10
CA LYS A 378 -4.89 -50.07 -40.42
C LYS A 378 -5.94 -51.15 -40.66
N THR A 379 -6.06 -51.60 -41.91
CA THR A 379 -7.03 -52.61 -42.29
C THR A 379 -6.75 -53.97 -41.62
N ILE A 380 -5.49 -54.36 -41.50
CA ILE A 380 -5.11 -55.60 -40.80
C ILE A 380 -5.42 -55.50 -39.29
N HIS A 381 -5.05 -54.41 -38.62
CA HIS A 381 -5.34 -54.25 -37.22
C HIS A 381 -6.82 -54.19 -36.91
N ASP A 382 -7.62 -53.50 -37.75
CA ASP A 382 -9.08 -53.46 -37.63
C ASP A 382 -9.70 -54.84 -37.88
N GLY A 383 -9.12 -55.62 -38.77
CA GLY A 383 -9.50 -57.02 -39.01
C GLY A 383 -9.21 -57.92 -37.79
N TYR A 384 -8.02 -57.81 -37.19
CA TYR A 384 -7.65 -58.60 -36.01
C TYR A 384 -8.38 -58.16 -34.71
N SER A 385 -8.73 -56.87 -34.57
CA SER A 385 -9.52 -56.40 -33.42
C SER A 385 -10.90 -57.04 -33.44
N ARG A 386 -11.52 -57.12 -34.60
CA ARG A 386 -12.84 -57.80 -34.78
C ARG A 386 -12.76 -59.33 -34.51
N LEU A 387 -11.65 -59.97 -34.96
CA LEU A 387 -11.41 -61.37 -34.71
C LEU A 387 -11.05 -61.64 -33.22
N GLY A 388 -10.27 -60.74 -32.59
CA GLY A 388 -9.92 -60.81 -31.18
C GLY A 388 -11.12 -60.71 -30.25
N GLU A 389 -12.09 -59.85 -30.56
CA GLU A 389 -13.35 -59.72 -29.78
C GLU A 389 -14.20 -61.01 -29.89
N THR A 390 -14.24 -61.63 -31.05
CA THR A 390 -15.02 -62.87 -31.25
C THR A 390 -14.38 -64.13 -30.68
N VAL A 391 -13.04 -64.23 -30.65
CA VAL A 391 -12.31 -65.41 -30.13
C VAL A 391 -12.07 -65.35 -28.63
N LEU A 392 -11.93 -64.17 -28.05
CA LEU A 392 -11.69 -63.97 -26.61
C LEU A 392 -13.00 -63.72 -25.81
N ALA A 393 -14.12 -63.47 -26.50
CA ALA A 393 -15.41 -63.22 -25.86
C ALA A 393 -15.85 -64.38 -24.92
N PRO A 394 -15.66 -65.66 -25.21
CA PRO A 394 -16.01 -66.73 -24.25
C PRO A 394 -15.13 -66.75 -23.00
N LEU A 395 -13.85 -66.35 -23.13
CA LEU A 395 -12.92 -66.32 -21.97
C LEU A 395 -13.18 -65.09 -21.08
N SER A 396 -13.52 -63.98 -21.67
CA SER A 396 -13.89 -62.77 -20.94
C SER A 396 -15.25 -62.95 -20.22
N TRP A 397 -16.22 -63.60 -20.87
CA TRP A 397 -17.54 -63.93 -20.30
C TRP A 397 -17.40 -64.93 -19.13
N ALA A 398 -16.58 -65.97 -19.25
CA ALA A 398 -16.32 -66.91 -18.16
C ALA A 398 -15.61 -66.26 -16.96
N ARG A 399 -14.71 -65.28 -17.19
CA ARG A 399 -14.01 -64.54 -16.16
C ARG A 399 -14.94 -63.49 -15.49
N GLN A 400 -15.84 -62.86 -16.25
CA GLN A 400 -16.85 -61.91 -15.74
C GLN A 400 -17.93 -62.60 -14.90
N LYS A 401 -18.18 -63.89 -15.10
CA LYS A 401 -19.10 -64.70 -14.32
C LYS A 401 -18.51 -65.24 -13.01
N LEU A 402 -17.18 -65.26 -12.90
CA LEU A 402 -16.42 -65.73 -11.72
C LEU A 402 -15.89 -64.59 -10.84
N SER A 403 -15.71 -63.39 -11.42
CA SER A 403 -15.34 -62.18 -10.68
C SER A 403 -16.51 -61.23 -10.77
N GLY A 404 -17.04 -60.80 -9.64
CA GLY A 404 -18.10 -59.79 -9.62
C GLY A 404 -17.76 -58.54 -10.44
N PRO A 405 -18.62 -57.58 -10.67
CA PRO A 405 -18.38 -56.43 -11.53
C PRO A 405 -17.11 -55.69 -11.07
N THR A 406 -16.02 -55.85 -11.86
CA THR A 406 -14.79 -55.10 -11.63
C THR A 406 -15.09 -53.63 -11.92
N PRO A 407 -14.92 -52.71 -10.95
CA PRO A 407 -15.19 -51.34 -11.17
C PRO A 407 -14.37 -50.82 -12.35
N ASN A 408 -14.93 -49.96 -13.18
CA ASN A 408 -14.28 -49.30 -14.27
C ASN A 408 -13.00 -48.57 -13.73
N PRO A 409 -11.81 -48.86 -14.25
CA PRO A 409 -10.59 -48.27 -13.73
C PRO A 409 -10.61 -46.73 -13.68
N ALA A 410 -11.32 -46.07 -14.59
CA ALA A 410 -11.49 -44.65 -14.61
C ALA A 410 -12.39 -44.20 -13.42
N GLU A 411 -13.46 -44.90 -13.13
CA GLU A 411 -14.35 -44.63 -12.00
C GLU A 411 -13.62 -44.81 -10.66
N ALA A 412 -12.83 -45.86 -10.54
CA ALA A 412 -12.03 -46.14 -9.36
C ALA A 412 -10.98 -45.02 -9.13
N TYR A 413 -10.35 -44.57 -10.18
CA TYR A 413 -9.41 -43.45 -10.12
C TYR A 413 -10.11 -42.15 -9.69
N VAL A 414 -11.25 -41.78 -10.30
CA VAL A 414 -12.05 -40.60 -9.92
C VAL A 414 -12.51 -40.67 -8.47
N ALA A 415 -12.87 -41.85 -7.97
CA ALA A 415 -13.25 -42.05 -6.57
C ALA A 415 -12.06 -41.78 -5.62
N GLN A 416 -10.86 -42.25 -5.96
CA GLN A 416 -9.63 -41.96 -5.19
C GLN A 416 -9.26 -40.48 -5.21
N GLU A 417 -9.31 -39.83 -6.38
CA GLU A 417 -9.13 -38.37 -6.48
C GLU A 417 -10.11 -37.63 -5.59
N ARG A 418 -11.38 -38.01 -5.67
CA ARG A 418 -12.44 -37.38 -4.86
C ARG A 418 -12.17 -37.51 -3.37
N GLN A 419 -11.76 -38.69 -2.91
CA GLN A 419 -11.43 -38.91 -1.51
C GLN A 419 -10.29 -38.00 -1.05
N LEU A 420 -9.21 -37.90 -1.85
CA LEU A 420 -8.10 -37.00 -1.56
C LEU A 420 -8.53 -35.53 -1.55
N MET A 421 -9.31 -35.10 -2.53
CA MET A 421 -9.81 -33.71 -2.60
C MET A 421 -10.66 -33.36 -1.37
N LEU A 422 -11.54 -34.26 -0.94
CA LEU A 422 -12.35 -34.07 0.26
C LEU A 422 -11.45 -33.96 1.50
N GLN A 423 -10.48 -34.84 1.65
CA GLN A 423 -9.53 -34.80 2.77
C GLN A 423 -8.72 -33.48 2.75
N THR A 424 -8.22 -33.07 1.59
CA THR A 424 -7.45 -31.81 1.45
C THR A 424 -8.30 -30.58 1.83
N ILE A 425 -9.56 -30.55 1.45
CA ILE A 425 -10.47 -29.45 1.86
C ILE A 425 -10.65 -29.44 3.38
N GLU A 426 -10.82 -30.62 4.01
CA GLU A 426 -10.92 -30.74 5.46
C GLU A 426 -9.69 -30.20 6.17
N GLU A 427 -8.52 -30.64 5.74
CA GLU A 427 -7.23 -30.20 6.29
C GLU A 427 -7.04 -28.70 6.09
N LEU A 428 -7.42 -28.15 4.92
CA LEU A 428 -7.33 -26.73 4.63
C LEU A 428 -8.24 -25.90 5.55
N TYR A 429 -9.49 -26.28 5.75
CA TYR A 429 -10.39 -25.58 6.68
C TYR A 429 -9.92 -25.66 8.13
N ALA A 430 -9.39 -26.81 8.56
CA ALA A 430 -8.80 -26.97 9.89
C ALA A 430 -7.60 -26.02 10.08
N GLU A 431 -6.73 -25.94 9.06
CA GLU A 431 -5.56 -25.08 9.11
C GLU A 431 -5.92 -23.59 9.06
N LEU A 432 -6.87 -23.17 8.22
CA LEU A 432 -7.38 -21.80 8.19
C LEU A 432 -8.00 -21.40 9.54
N THR A 433 -8.75 -22.34 10.17
CA THR A 433 -9.29 -22.11 11.52
C THR A 433 -8.19 -21.99 12.56
N ARG A 434 -7.17 -22.84 12.50
CA ARG A 434 -6.01 -22.76 13.37
C ARG A 434 -5.28 -21.42 13.23
N LEU A 435 -5.04 -20.97 11.99
CA LEU A 435 -4.39 -19.70 11.69
C LEU A 435 -5.22 -18.49 12.17
N SER A 436 -6.54 -18.58 12.11
CA SER A 436 -7.41 -17.51 12.66
C SER A 436 -7.30 -17.38 14.19
N GLN A 437 -6.93 -18.46 14.88
CA GLN A 437 -6.76 -18.50 16.34
C GLN A 437 -5.33 -18.13 16.80
N LEU A 438 -4.32 -18.24 15.93
CA LEU A 438 -2.91 -18.01 16.28
C LEU A 438 -2.52 -16.54 16.47
N GLY A 439 -3.48 -15.61 16.43
CA GLY A 439 -3.26 -14.24 16.87
C GLY A 439 -2.53 -13.32 15.89
N ASN A 440 -2.41 -13.67 14.60
CA ASN A 440 -1.94 -12.70 13.61
C ASN A 440 -3.05 -11.66 13.36
N GLU A 441 -2.89 -10.47 13.92
CA GLU A 441 -3.88 -9.38 13.86
C GLU A 441 -4.24 -8.96 12.43
N LEU A 442 -3.35 -9.18 11.47
CA LEU A 442 -3.58 -8.82 10.05
C LEU A 442 -4.41 -9.87 9.33
N LEU A 443 -4.20 -11.16 9.64
CA LEU A 443 -4.90 -12.29 9.02
C LEU A 443 -6.24 -12.60 9.66
N ARG A 444 -6.32 -12.49 10.96
CA ARG A 444 -7.49 -12.92 11.74
C ARG A 444 -8.82 -12.36 11.20
N PRO A 445 -9.00 -11.03 11.01
CA PRO A 445 -10.27 -10.50 10.52
C PRO A 445 -10.63 -11.00 9.12
N ARG A 446 -9.61 -11.21 8.26
CA ARG A 446 -9.80 -11.71 6.90
C ARG A 446 -10.17 -13.19 6.88
N LEU A 447 -9.51 -13.99 7.70
CA LEU A 447 -9.83 -15.42 7.84
C LEU A 447 -11.21 -15.62 8.47
N GLU A 448 -11.57 -14.87 9.49
CA GLU A 448 -12.91 -14.90 10.10
C GLU A 448 -13.99 -14.53 9.07
N LYS A 449 -13.77 -13.49 8.27
CA LYS A 449 -14.66 -13.11 7.16
C LYS A 449 -14.76 -14.22 6.10
N LEU A 450 -13.65 -14.83 5.74
CA LEU A 450 -13.59 -15.91 4.76
C LEU A 450 -14.34 -17.15 5.27
N LEU A 451 -14.08 -17.58 6.49
CA LEU A 451 -14.70 -18.75 7.11
C LEU A 451 -16.21 -18.56 7.37
N SER A 452 -16.63 -17.32 7.70
CA SER A 452 -18.06 -17.01 7.87
C SER A 452 -18.81 -16.84 6.56
N GLY A 453 -18.14 -16.38 5.51
CA GLY A 453 -18.77 -16.10 4.20
C GLY A 453 -18.89 -17.32 3.27
N ARG A 454 -18.15 -18.40 3.54
CA ARG A 454 -18.13 -19.61 2.69
C ARG A 454 -18.19 -20.85 3.56
N SER A 455 -19.37 -21.47 3.61
CA SER A 455 -19.53 -22.69 4.38
C SER A 455 -18.78 -23.84 3.70
N ARG A 456 -18.21 -24.72 4.51
CA ARG A 456 -17.56 -25.94 4.03
C ARG A 456 -18.51 -26.80 3.18
N SER A 457 -19.78 -26.88 3.54
CA SER A 457 -20.81 -27.66 2.80
C SER A 457 -20.99 -27.13 1.38
N ASP A 458 -20.97 -25.78 1.19
CA ASP A 458 -21.13 -25.17 -0.12
C ASP A 458 -19.94 -25.48 -1.04
N VAL A 459 -18.71 -25.47 -0.48
CA VAL A 459 -17.51 -25.84 -1.23
C VAL A 459 -17.52 -27.31 -1.64
N LEU A 460 -17.96 -28.22 -0.76
CA LEU A 460 -18.07 -29.64 -1.07
C LEU A 460 -19.16 -29.93 -2.12
N GLU A 461 -20.26 -29.21 -2.07
CA GLU A 461 -21.30 -29.28 -3.11
C GLU A 461 -20.81 -28.79 -4.45
N GLN A 462 -20.08 -27.66 -4.45
CA GLN A 462 -19.48 -27.11 -5.66
C GLN A 462 -18.41 -28.03 -6.26
N LEU A 463 -17.56 -28.64 -5.41
CA LEU A 463 -16.60 -29.66 -5.85
C LEU A 463 -17.32 -30.82 -6.56
N SER A 464 -18.41 -31.29 -5.97
CA SER A 464 -19.19 -32.40 -6.54
C SER A 464 -19.78 -32.04 -7.90
N ARG A 465 -20.24 -30.80 -8.08
CA ARG A 465 -20.79 -30.31 -9.35
C ARG A 465 -19.69 -30.18 -10.41
N GLU A 466 -18.58 -29.49 -10.08
CA GLU A 466 -17.50 -29.25 -11.03
C GLU A 466 -16.77 -30.56 -11.41
N GLN A 467 -16.46 -31.42 -10.44
CA GLN A 467 -15.87 -32.73 -10.71
C GLN A 467 -16.80 -33.62 -11.55
N GLY A 468 -18.12 -33.57 -11.30
CA GLY A 468 -19.09 -34.33 -12.07
C GLY A 468 -19.23 -33.87 -13.53
N SER A 469 -18.89 -32.62 -13.82
CA SER A 469 -18.87 -32.09 -15.19
C SER A 469 -17.59 -32.45 -15.98
N LEU A 470 -16.51 -32.87 -15.28
CA LEU A 470 -15.24 -33.24 -15.91
C LEU A 470 -15.28 -34.67 -16.43
N ASN A 471 -14.91 -34.85 -17.68
CA ASN A 471 -14.70 -36.17 -18.26
C ASN A 471 -13.21 -36.52 -18.26
N VAL A 472 -12.79 -37.29 -17.24
CA VAL A 472 -11.38 -37.70 -17.06
C VAL A 472 -10.83 -38.44 -18.29
N THR A 473 -11.65 -39.21 -18.99
CA THR A 473 -11.22 -39.91 -20.22
C THR A 473 -10.93 -38.92 -21.36
N CYS A 474 -11.77 -37.88 -21.52
CA CYS A 474 -11.53 -36.83 -22.51
C CYS A 474 -10.24 -36.03 -22.20
N GLU A 475 -10.04 -35.65 -20.94
CA GLU A 475 -8.79 -34.96 -20.52
C GLU A 475 -7.55 -35.82 -20.74
N LEU A 476 -7.65 -37.12 -20.43
CA LEU A 476 -6.56 -38.09 -20.68
C LEU A 476 -6.26 -38.20 -22.18
N HIS A 477 -7.30 -38.31 -23.01
CA HIS A 477 -7.15 -38.33 -24.48
C HIS A 477 -6.43 -37.07 -24.99
N GLU A 478 -6.79 -35.88 -24.53
CA GLU A 478 -6.14 -34.63 -24.90
C GLU A 478 -4.65 -34.65 -24.51
N VAL A 479 -4.32 -35.02 -23.26
CA VAL A 479 -2.92 -35.09 -22.79
C VAL A 479 -2.12 -36.08 -23.59
N VAL A 480 -2.66 -37.27 -23.81
CA VAL A 480 -2.00 -38.31 -24.61
C VAL A 480 -1.76 -37.83 -26.04
N SER A 481 -2.80 -37.27 -26.68
CA SER A 481 -2.71 -36.74 -28.04
C SER A 481 -1.63 -35.65 -28.16
N GLN A 482 -1.61 -34.70 -27.24
CA GLN A 482 -0.64 -33.63 -27.23
C GLN A 482 0.79 -34.12 -27.00
N GLN A 483 1.01 -34.99 -26.02
CA GLN A 483 2.33 -35.50 -25.70
C GLN A 483 2.88 -36.47 -26.76
N MET A 484 2.01 -37.28 -27.36
CA MET A 484 2.41 -38.18 -28.44
C MET A 484 2.74 -37.41 -29.72
N THR A 485 2.05 -36.31 -30.00
CA THR A 485 2.36 -35.40 -31.11
C THR A 485 3.73 -34.75 -30.89
N ARG A 486 3.99 -34.23 -29.69
CA ARG A 486 5.31 -33.67 -29.30
C ARG A 486 6.42 -34.74 -29.41
N PHE A 487 6.16 -35.97 -28.96
CA PHE A 487 7.15 -37.07 -29.06
C PHE A 487 7.52 -37.34 -30.53
N ARG A 488 6.54 -37.30 -31.43
CA ARG A 488 6.76 -37.45 -32.87
C ARG A 488 7.66 -36.36 -33.43
N GLU A 489 7.46 -35.10 -32.99
CA GLU A 489 8.20 -33.93 -33.46
C GLU A 489 9.63 -33.87 -32.87
N GLU A 490 9.76 -34.07 -31.56
CA GLU A 490 11.01 -33.91 -30.82
C GLU A 490 11.98 -35.11 -31.00
N SER A 491 11.45 -36.29 -31.23
CA SER A 491 12.25 -37.52 -31.30
C SER A 491 11.82 -38.44 -32.45
N PRO A 492 11.95 -38.01 -33.73
CA PRO A 492 11.47 -38.77 -34.89
C PRO A 492 12.13 -40.12 -35.04
N GLY A 493 13.39 -40.25 -34.62
CA GLY A 493 14.13 -41.55 -34.63
C GLY A 493 13.55 -42.57 -33.64
N SER A 494 13.31 -42.16 -32.41
CA SER A 494 12.69 -43.00 -31.37
C SER A 494 11.22 -43.31 -31.71
N PHE A 495 10.51 -42.34 -32.26
CA PHE A 495 9.14 -42.56 -32.76
C PHE A 495 9.11 -43.53 -33.94
N GLY A 496 10.09 -43.43 -34.85
CA GLY A 496 10.29 -44.40 -35.96
C GLY A 496 10.60 -45.82 -35.48
N LEU A 497 11.32 -45.95 -34.38
CA LEU A 497 11.55 -47.26 -33.74
C LEU A 497 10.22 -47.83 -33.20
N LEU A 498 9.42 -47.02 -32.51
CA LEU A 498 8.12 -47.43 -32.02
C LEU A 498 7.18 -47.84 -33.15
N LYS A 499 7.23 -47.16 -34.30
CA LYS A 499 6.46 -47.48 -35.51
C LYS A 499 6.90 -48.83 -36.11
N LYS A 500 8.22 -49.12 -36.15
CA LYS A 500 8.75 -50.39 -36.61
C LYS A 500 8.38 -51.55 -35.68
N LEU A 501 8.46 -51.35 -34.37
CA LEU A 501 8.02 -52.34 -33.37
C LEU A 501 6.51 -52.62 -33.47
N ASP A 502 5.68 -51.59 -33.69
CA ASP A 502 4.27 -51.76 -33.90
C ASP A 502 3.95 -52.55 -35.19
N THR A 503 4.69 -52.29 -36.27
CA THR A 503 4.53 -52.99 -37.55
C THR A 503 4.92 -54.45 -37.42
N ALA A 504 6.04 -54.74 -36.73
CA ALA A 504 6.47 -56.11 -36.47
C ALA A 504 5.51 -56.88 -35.54
N ALA A 505 5.00 -56.19 -34.50
CA ALA A 505 4.03 -56.77 -33.59
C ALA A 505 2.66 -56.97 -34.23
N ALA A 506 2.27 -56.15 -35.23
CA ALA A 506 1.05 -56.32 -35.99
C ALA A 506 1.02 -57.59 -36.85
N LEU A 507 2.19 -58.04 -37.27
CA LEU A 507 2.34 -59.32 -38.01
C LEU A 507 2.30 -60.54 -37.07
N ALA A 508 2.73 -60.41 -35.81
CA ALA A 508 2.75 -61.49 -34.82
C ALA A 508 1.48 -61.60 -33.98
N ARG A 509 1.04 -60.51 -33.31
CA ARG A 509 -0.24 -60.34 -32.56
C ARG A 509 -0.43 -58.88 -32.22
N PRO A 510 -1.62 -58.28 -32.44
CA PRO A 510 -1.87 -56.83 -32.26
C PRO A 510 -1.76 -56.30 -30.83
N VAL A 511 -1.77 -57.19 -29.82
CA VAL A 511 -1.77 -56.80 -28.39
C VAL A 511 -0.34 -56.52 -27.87
N THR A 512 0.69 -56.99 -28.57
CA THR A 512 2.08 -57.03 -28.07
C THR A 512 2.78 -55.66 -28.13
N SER A 513 2.49 -54.80 -29.10
CA SER A 513 3.16 -53.49 -29.23
C SER A 513 2.83 -52.54 -28.10
N VAL A 514 1.58 -52.49 -27.64
CA VAL A 514 1.15 -51.62 -26.54
C VAL A 514 1.53 -52.24 -25.18
N ALA A 515 1.52 -53.59 -25.09
CA ALA A 515 2.03 -54.29 -23.90
C ALA A 515 3.54 -54.05 -23.70
N LEU A 516 4.31 -54.04 -24.78
CA LEU A 516 5.76 -53.69 -24.76
C LEU A 516 5.98 -52.25 -24.31
N PHE A 517 5.17 -51.29 -24.79
CA PHE A 517 5.22 -49.91 -24.34
C PHE A 517 4.92 -49.80 -22.84
N ALA A 518 3.93 -50.53 -22.35
CA ALA A 518 3.52 -50.52 -20.94
C ALA A 518 4.54 -51.22 -20.02
N VAL A 519 5.17 -52.31 -20.48
CA VAL A 519 6.22 -53.03 -19.74
C VAL A 519 7.51 -52.22 -19.66
N ALA A 520 7.82 -51.44 -20.71
CA ALA A 520 8.97 -50.52 -20.71
C ALA A 520 8.75 -49.29 -19.76
N ALA A 521 7.55 -49.09 -19.23
CA ALA A 521 7.22 -47.99 -18.37
C ALA A 521 7.68 -48.13 -16.89
N GLY A 522 8.52 -49.09 -16.54
CA GLY A 522 9.13 -49.20 -15.20
C GLY A 522 8.11 -49.51 -14.08
N PRO A 523 7.93 -48.64 -13.06
CA PRO A 523 7.04 -48.90 -11.94
C PRO A 523 5.58 -49.14 -12.33
N ALA A 524 5.14 -48.61 -13.47
CA ALA A 524 3.84 -48.95 -14.05
C ALA A 524 3.81 -50.39 -14.59
N GLY A 525 4.96 -50.96 -14.95
CA GLY A 525 5.10 -52.36 -15.26
C GLY A 525 4.81 -53.29 -14.07
N HIS A 526 5.15 -52.86 -12.85
CA HIS A 526 4.81 -53.60 -11.63
C HIS A 526 3.29 -53.64 -11.35
N ALA A 527 2.56 -52.58 -11.71
CA ALA A 527 1.11 -52.55 -11.62
C ALA A 527 0.43 -53.49 -12.63
N LEU A 528 1.13 -53.87 -13.73
CA LEU A 528 0.70 -54.86 -14.73
C LEU A 528 1.33 -56.23 -14.47
N ALA A 529 2.24 -56.38 -13.50
CA ALA A 529 2.88 -57.64 -13.12
C ALA A 529 1.89 -58.78 -12.81
N PRO A 530 0.67 -58.56 -12.28
CA PRO A 530 -0.33 -59.64 -12.17
C PRO A 530 -0.83 -60.16 -13.52
N PHE A 531 -0.63 -59.41 -14.59
CA PHE A 531 -1.09 -59.76 -15.93
C PHE A 531 0.01 -60.27 -16.88
N VAL A 532 1.26 -59.97 -16.55
CA VAL A 532 2.44 -60.42 -17.34
C VAL A 532 3.53 -60.78 -16.35
N SER A 533 3.79 -62.06 -16.14
CA SER A 533 4.93 -62.47 -15.32
C SER A 533 6.22 -61.98 -15.93
N GLU A 534 7.21 -61.60 -15.10
CA GLU A 534 8.52 -61.06 -15.51
C GLU A 534 9.22 -62.05 -16.49
N ALA A 535 9.02 -63.35 -16.30
CA ALA A 535 9.49 -64.40 -17.20
C ALA A 535 8.78 -64.34 -18.56
N VAL A 536 7.51 -63.98 -18.64
CA VAL A 536 6.75 -63.83 -19.90
C VAL A 536 7.15 -62.53 -20.61
N ALA A 537 7.42 -61.45 -19.87
CA ALA A 537 7.90 -60.19 -20.45
C ALA A 537 9.33 -60.37 -21.05
N GLN A 538 10.22 -61.06 -20.34
CA GLN A 538 11.58 -61.40 -20.84
C GLN A 538 11.51 -62.40 -21.99
N SER A 539 10.67 -63.44 -21.91
CA SER A 539 10.49 -64.44 -22.99
C SER A 539 9.88 -63.80 -24.25
N LEU A 540 8.93 -62.85 -24.11
CA LEU A 540 8.34 -62.07 -25.22
C LEU A 540 9.40 -61.16 -25.88
N LEU A 541 10.26 -60.52 -25.10
CA LEU A 541 11.39 -59.71 -25.60
C LEU A 541 12.40 -60.58 -26.39
N VAL A 542 12.77 -61.76 -25.86
CA VAL A 542 13.67 -62.65 -26.50
C VAL A 542 13.05 -63.27 -27.78
N HIS A 543 11.76 -63.62 -27.77
CA HIS A 543 11.08 -64.17 -28.95
C HIS A 543 10.87 -63.12 -30.06
N ILE A 544 10.49 -61.86 -29.72
CA ILE A 544 10.35 -60.81 -30.72
C ILE A 544 11.68 -60.41 -31.34
N VAL A 545 12.75 -60.38 -30.55
CA VAL A 545 14.12 -60.16 -31.07
C VAL A 545 14.58 -61.33 -31.87
N GLY A 546 14.20 -62.54 -31.44
CA GLY A 546 14.51 -63.76 -32.17
C GLY A 546 13.77 -63.90 -33.50
N ASP A 547 12.47 -63.61 -33.54
CA ASP A 547 11.65 -63.68 -34.76
C ASP A 547 11.96 -62.56 -35.79
N VAL A 548 12.39 -61.39 -35.35
CA VAL A 548 12.91 -60.35 -36.26
C VAL A 548 14.27 -60.66 -36.81
N ALA A 549 15.08 -61.49 -36.09
CA ALA A 549 16.37 -61.97 -36.54
C ALA A 549 16.27 -63.26 -37.37
N GLY A 550 15.19 -64.05 -37.31
CA GLY A 550 15.02 -65.36 -37.96
C GLY A 550 14.58 -65.34 -39.42
N GLY A 551 14.30 -64.16 -39.99
CA GLY A 551 13.96 -64.01 -41.42
C GLY A 551 15.17 -63.64 -42.30
N ALA A 552 15.96 -64.61 -42.73
CA ALA A 552 17.11 -64.52 -43.64
C ALA A 552 18.40 -63.89 -43.04
N GLY A 553 19.29 -64.77 -42.60
CA GLY A 553 20.71 -64.49 -42.43
C GLY A 553 21.16 -64.44 -40.96
N ALA A 554 21.38 -65.64 -40.41
CA ALA A 554 22.17 -65.80 -39.23
C ALA A 554 23.61 -65.33 -39.49
N MET A 555 23.92 -64.13 -39.09
CA MET A 555 25.25 -63.71 -38.65
C MET A 555 25.24 -62.37 -37.97
N VAL A 556 25.79 -62.38 -36.74
CA VAL A 556 26.26 -61.21 -36.00
C VAL A 556 25.14 -60.22 -35.57
N VAL A 557 24.30 -60.68 -34.64
CA VAL A 557 23.69 -59.73 -33.72
C VAL A 557 24.54 -59.74 -32.44
N GLY A 558 25.67 -59.06 -32.55
CA GLY A 558 26.52 -58.77 -31.42
C GLY A 558 25.87 -57.78 -30.48
N GLU A 559 26.47 -57.57 -29.33
CA GLU A 559 26.07 -56.67 -28.20
C GLU A 559 25.47 -55.32 -28.56
N THR A 560 25.66 -54.82 -29.79
CA THR A 560 25.11 -53.55 -30.28
C THR A 560 23.59 -53.54 -30.52
N ALA A 561 22.96 -54.68 -30.82
CA ALA A 561 21.50 -54.73 -30.98
C ALA A 561 20.76 -54.76 -29.63
N ILE A 562 21.38 -55.36 -28.62
CA ILE A 562 20.85 -55.41 -27.26
C ILE A 562 20.96 -54.02 -26.60
N THR A 563 22.05 -53.30 -26.84
CA THR A 563 22.23 -51.91 -26.32
C THR A 563 21.28 -50.92 -27.01
N GLY A 564 21.01 -51.09 -28.30
CA GLY A 564 20.06 -50.23 -29.03
C GLY A 564 18.60 -50.40 -28.58
N THR A 565 18.20 -51.65 -28.30
CA THR A 565 16.85 -51.94 -27.78
C THR A 565 16.70 -51.52 -26.33
N ALA A 566 17.71 -51.67 -25.47
CA ALA A 566 17.68 -51.23 -24.09
C ALA A 566 17.63 -49.70 -23.96
N SER A 567 18.33 -48.97 -24.82
CA SER A 567 18.26 -47.50 -24.85
C SER A 567 16.90 -47.00 -25.37
N GLY A 568 16.32 -47.65 -26.36
CA GLY A 568 15.00 -47.36 -26.87
C GLY A 568 13.89 -47.56 -25.83
N LEU A 569 13.98 -48.67 -25.06
CA LEU A 569 13.01 -48.95 -23.99
C LEU A 569 13.08 -47.90 -22.85
N ARG A 570 14.28 -47.42 -22.49
CA ARG A 570 14.42 -46.33 -21.50
C ARG A 570 13.81 -45.03 -21.98
N VAL A 571 13.89 -44.69 -23.25
CA VAL A 571 13.25 -43.51 -23.84
C VAL A 571 11.72 -43.65 -23.77
N LEU A 572 11.17 -44.81 -24.07
CA LEU A 572 9.73 -45.05 -23.98
C LEU A 572 9.24 -45.00 -22.53
N GLU A 573 9.97 -45.54 -21.59
CA GLU A 573 9.69 -45.43 -20.15
C GLU A 573 9.68 -43.97 -19.70
N ALA A 574 10.68 -43.18 -20.08
CA ALA A 574 10.75 -41.77 -19.76
C ALA A 574 9.52 -40.98 -20.31
N ARG A 575 9.11 -41.31 -21.54
CA ARG A 575 7.93 -40.71 -22.17
C ARG A 575 6.62 -41.09 -21.48
N PHE A 576 6.48 -42.34 -21.07
CA PHE A 576 5.32 -42.77 -20.31
C PHE A 576 5.22 -42.08 -18.96
N ARG A 577 6.32 -41.92 -18.26
CA ARG A 577 6.41 -41.14 -17.03
C ARG A 577 6.05 -39.68 -17.28
N GLN A 578 6.48 -39.08 -18.39
CA GLN A 578 6.08 -37.71 -18.77
C GLN A 578 4.57 -37.58 -19.00
N LEU A 579 3.95 -38.57 -19.64
CA LEU A 579 2.49 -38.61 -19.81
C LEU A 579 1.76 -38.65 -18.47
N GLN A 580 2.19 -39.52 -17.56
CA GLN A 580 1.61 -39.60 -16.21
C GLN A 580 1.78 -38.28 -15.45
N THR A 581 2.98 -37.72 -15.46
CA THR A 581 3.27 -36.44 -14.80
C THR A 581 2.46 -35.32 -15.40
N ALA A 582 2.34 -35.22 -16.73
CA ALA A 582 1.59 -34.18 -17.41
C ALA A 582 0.10 -34.22 -17.04
N PHE A 583 -0.48 -35.43 -17.02
CA PHE A 583 -1.87 -35.64 -16.64
C PHE A 583 -2.10 -35.32 -15.17
N THR A 584 -1.28 -35.86 -14.27
CA THR A 584 -1.36 -35.58 -12.82
C THR A 584 -1.21 -34.09 -12.53
N SER A 585 -0.22 -33.42 -13.15
CA SER A 585 -0.02 -31.98 -13.00
C SER A 585 -1.23 -31.16 -13.44
N ARG A 586 -1.88 -31.56 -14.53
CA ARG A 586 -3.12 -30.90 -15.00
C ARG A 586 -4.26 -31.05 -13.99
N ARG A 587 -4.44 -32.24 -13.41
CA ARG A 587 -5.46 -32.52 -12.40
C ARG A 587 -5.20 -31.74 -11.10
N VAL A 588 -3.96 -31.75 -10.63
CA VAL A 588 -3.52 -30.98 -9.45
C VAL A 588 -3.72 -29.49 -9.67
N ALA A 589 -3.34 -28.98 -10.85
CA ALA A 589 -3.51 -27.57 -11.20
C ALA A 589 -4.98 -27.15 -11.21
N TRP A 590 -5.86 -27.98 -11.76
CA TRP A 590 -7.31 -27.76 -11.72
C TRP A 590 -7.84 -27.69 -10.29
N PHE A 591 -7.43 -28.64 -9.43
CA PHE A 591 -7.86 -28.65 -8.04
C PHE A 591 -7.29 -27.47 -7.24
N ALA A 592 -6.03 -27.11 -7.46
CA ALA A 592 -5.43 -25.93 -6.87
C ALA A 592 -6.19 -24.63 -7.28
N ASP A 593 -6.57 -24.53 -8.56
CA ASP A 593 -7.41 -23.41 -9.03
C ASP A 593 -8.82 -23.43 -8.42
N PHE A 594 -9.41 -24.60 -8.25
CA PHE A 594 -10.66 -24.77 -7.53
C PHE A 594 -10.57 -24.27 -6.09
N LEU A 595 -9.53 -24.68 -5.35
CA LEU A 595 -9.32 -24.22 -3.96
C LEU A 595 -9.11 -22.71 -3.90
N ARG A 596 -8.34 -22.17 -4.83
CA ARG A 596 -8.12 -20.73 -4.93
C ARG A 596 -9.44 -19.97 -5.15
N ARG A 597 -10.28 -20.41 -6.09
CA ARG A 597 -11.55 -19.74 -6.40
C ARG A 597 -12.60 -19.90 -5.31
N HIS A 598 -12.75 -21.11 -4.79
CA HIS A 598 -13.90 -21.46 -3.94
C HIS A 598 -13.59 -21.47 -2.45
N VAL A 599 -12.34 -21.64 -2.04
CA VAL A 599 -11.95 -21.61 -0.61
C VAL A 599 -11.30 -20.29 -0.27
N LEU A 600 -10.18 -19.95 -0.92
CA LEU A 600 -9.42 -18.74 -0.58
C LEU A 600 -10.03 -17.45 -1.14
N GLY A 601 -10.77 -17.52 -2.26
CA GLY A 601 -11.42 -16.38 -2.88
C GLY A 601 -10.43 -15.26 -3.19
N ASP A 602 -10.80 -14.04 -2.81
CA ASP A 602 -9.99 -12.85 -3.07
C ASP A 602 -8.81 -12.68 -2.10
N LEU A 603 -8.73 -13.52 -1.04
CA LEU A 603 -7.71 -13.38 0.00
C LEU A 603 -6.29 -13.41 -0.57
N HIS A 604 -6.01 -14.29 -1.52
CA HIS A 604 -4.69 -14.37 -2.17
C HIS A 604 -4.38 -13.09 -2.95
N ALA A 605 -5.33 -12.59 -3.73
CA ALA A 605 -5.19 -11.35 -4.48
C ALA A 605 -5.03 -10.12 -3.56
N GLU A 606 -5.75 -10.08 -2.43
CA GLU A 606 -5.60 -9.03 -1.42
C GLU A 606 -4.20 -9.05 -0.79
N LEU A 607 -3.66 -10.23 -0.49
CA LEU A 607 -2.31 -10.38 0.05
C LEU A 607 -1.24 -9.97 -0.97
N GLU A 608 -1.37 -10.38 -2.22
CA GLU A 608 -0.47 -9.96 -3.29
C GLU A 608 -0.53 -8.44 -3.50
N ALA A 609 -1.72 -7.86 -3.54
CA ALA A 609 -1.89 -6.41 -3.64
C ALA A 609 -1.22 -5.69 -2.46
N ALA A 610 -1.39 -6.19 -1.23
CA ALA A 610 -0.77 -5.64 -0.03
C ALA A 610 0.77 -5.66 -0.10
N LEU A 611 1.36 -6.70 -0.67
CA LEU A 611 2.81 -6.83 -0.86
C LEU A 611 3.36 -5.88 -1.93
N GLN A 612 2.55 -5.51 -2.92
CA GLN A 612 2.96 -4.61 -4.00
C GLN A 612 2.89 -3.12 -3.62
N VAL A 613 2.13 -2.75 -2.57
CA VAL A 613 1.94 -1.35 -2.17
C VAL A 613 3.26 -0.58 -1.98
N PRO A 614 4.27 -1.09 -1.24
CA PRO A 614 5.54 -0.37 -1.05
C PRO A 614 6.38 -0.22 -2.32
N GLN A 615 6.12 -1.05 -3.32
CA GLN A 615 6.84 -1.06 -4.60
C GLN A 615 6.07 -0.29 -5.69
N SER A 616 4.91 0.26 -5.35
CA SER A 616 4.07 1.01 -6.28
C SER A 616 4.77 2.28 -6.80
N PRO A 617 4.38 2.79 -7.97
CA PRO A 617 4.86 4.08 -8.45
C PRO A 617 4.62 5.21 -7.44
N ALA A 618 3.45 5.21 -6.79
CA ALA A 618 3.09 6.19 -5.78
C ALA A 618 4.05 6.19 -4.56
N ALA A 619 4.40 5.01 -4.05
CA ALA A 619 5.36 4.88 -2.95
C ALA A 619 6.76 5.39 -3.32
N ARG A 620 7.21 5.08 -4.55
CA ARG A 620 8.49 5.58 -5.09
C ARG A 620 8.46 7.09 -5.29
N ASP A 621 7.34 7.64 -5.75
CA ASP A 621 7.18 9.08 -5.92
C ASP A 621 7.21 9.81 -4.59
N VAL A 622 6.52 9.32 -3.54
CA VAL A 622 6.60 9.89 -2.19
C VAL A 622 8.05 9.93 -1.72
N GLU A 623 8.78 8.82 -1.80
CA GLU A 623 10.18 8.75 -1.38
C GLU A 623 11.08 9.70 -2.18
N GLN A 624 10.95 9.73 -3.50
CA GLN A 624 11.74 10.57 -4.36
C GLN A 624 11.48 12.05 -4.10
N VAL A 625 10.23 12.45 -3.97
CA VAL A 625 9.84 13.85 -3.74
C VAL A 625 10.30 14.32 -2.36
N CYS A 626 10.16 13.49 -1.32
CA CYS A 626 10.69 13.83 0.01
C CYS A 626 12.19 14.10 -0.04
N ARG A 627 12.99 13.25 -0.69
CA ARG A 627 14.43 13.50 -0.87
C ARG A 627 14.74 14.80 -1.65
N GLN A 628 13.95 15.11 -2.68
CA GLN A 628 14.11 16.34 -3.44
C GLN A 628 13.80 17.57 -2.58
N LEU A 629 12.73 17.53 -1.79
CA LEU A 629 12.37 18.59 -0.87
C LEU A 629 13.44 18.78 0.23
N GLU A 630 13.98 17.70 0.79
CA GLU A 630 15.11 17.76 1.74
C GLU A 630 16.34 18.44 1.14
N ALA A 631 16.69 18.09 -0.10
CA ALA A 631 17.80 18.72 -0.80
C ALA A 631 17.57 20.22 -1.01
N LEU A 632 16.35 20.64 -1.37
CA LEU A 632 15.97 22.05 -1.52
C LEU A 632 16.03 22.80 -0.18
N ILE A 633 15.60 22.18 0.91
CA ILE A 633 15.67 22.75 2.26
C ILE A 633 17.14 22.92 2.68
N ALA A 634 18.00 21.94 2.43
CA ALA A 634 19.41 21.97 2.78
C ALA A 634 20.18 23.04 1.97
N ALA A 635 19.94 23.12 0.67
CA ALA A 635 20.57 24.13 -0.21
C ALA A 635 20.25 25.57 0.20
N GLY A 636 19.04 25.83 0.70
CA GLY A 636 18.63 27.15 1.18
C GLY A 636 19.08 27.47 2.62
N GLY A 637 19.75 26.56 3.33
CA GLY A 637 20.17 26.71 4.74
C GLY A 637 21.65 26.99 4.97
N SER A 638 22.46 26.97 3.94
CA SER A 638 23.92 27.14 4.03
C SER A 638 24.39 28.60 3.87
N SER A 639 23.60 29.56 4.31
CA SER A 639 24.00 30.99 4.28
C SER A 639 23.95 31.60 5.67
#